data_82d2cfa4ef955c84118d8f4abb55a2fa
#
_entry.id   82d2cfa4ef955c84118d8f4abb55a2fa
#
_cell.length_a   1.000
_cell.length_b   1.000
_cell.length_c   1.000
_cell.angle_alpha   90.00
_cell.angle_beta   90.00
_cell.angle_gamma   90.00
#
_symmetry.space_group_name_H-M   'P 1'
#
loop_
_entity.id
_entity.type
_entity.pdbx_description
1 polymer ?
#
loop_
_entity_poly.entity_id
_entity_poly.type
_entity_poly.pdbx_seq_one_letter_code
_entity_poly.pdbx_strand_id
1 'polypeptide(L)'
;MSSPRDVLLTVLTEAASQEPARMQNAVTQLQQWEATAQFNATLQDIFYDKSLDTNIRWQAIIYLKNGIDKYWRRNARSAIAPEEKTAIRSRLLTALDEEQKPLATQNAVLIAKIARLDFPLEWPDLLTTLLEIVRNSTANESDPRARLVQQRSLYTLHLVVKGLISKTLAAGRKQFQQVAPDLFTDIVAIYVRYVDLLFASNTTNIESLSSCLETSQMALKCLRRVVVHGFPEFASSSGPVAFFKLALEHLQKFMAFKETIPEQCSFLITSVDAHIKLIGKFYLDLMDAHPRQFIVTPGASDVLRFYWSILEGNQSEHAAAPSQNTLIQALLLIKKTLKDPQFILNDHDPEPIVVRCREVIEKEFMTSETTNRLAEILITKYMRLSEADMEEWDSSPEEWALEEEADSWKYQLRPCAEKVFMDLLSSQRSRLSPLLVQLAGTTPTMTDLFLKDSIYCAVGLGSHDLYGAVDFDSWLNGQLSQEVQNADPNYKIIRRRIAWMIGKWVSVNISKAARPTVYTVMLHLLRPEEHLAVRLAAAQNLKVSIDDWDFEPQSFAPFLEQAVQGLRLVMSEVEEPDSKMKILSCMSIIVERMDEHIAPYAQQIIELLPPLWQAAADQHLLQSAILVIMTKLVESLKSQSVGLHALVMPLIRLSVDPTQDAHVYLMEDGFELWLATLKSAREPTAELISLAPAAVTLLSEGMDNMRTMLKILQSYLLIDAERTFQAAGPAMISAVAGLLGGLRVEASVAIMQFMDVVAQTCPVRIAGEIYASSGLMHKVLSIIIEKKETNVVLCQFLAFMARLAVEDAAYLTKTVTDAGQQFGQPQLLGAFVDVWMEKFDNVSHPKYRKLHAMGLTAMMRTTDPQILSQLSRLVGIWGDVLNEVNENGTGDSLVYWREAQEDEDDTSEETAEVLRRRDLLKRDPVHTTNLAHYITASLQECERLNGGAESFREHWLSKVDPLMLGSLTPLLA
;
A
#
# COMPACT_ATOMS: atom_id res chain seq x y z
N MET A 1 -20.72 -47.42 -26.53
CA MET A 1 -20.44 -46.33 -25.53
C MET A 1 -19.37 -45.44 -26.18
N SER A 2 -19.62 -44.17 -26.29
CA SER A 2 -18.62 -43.19 -26.77
C SER A 2 -17.37 -43.23 -25.83
N SER A 3 -16.20 -43.13 -26.42
CA SER A 3 -14.99 -43.10 -25.60
C SER A 3 -14.97 -41.84 -24.70
N PRO A 4 -14.29 -41.84 -23.54
CA PRO A 4 -14.14 -40.62 -22.73
C PRO A 4 -13.57 -39.45 -23.53
N ARG A 5 -12.72 -39.72 -24.53
CA ARG A 5 -12.16 -38.71 -25.42
C ARG A 5 -13.26 -38.13 -26.34
N ASP A 6 -14.17 -38.94 -26.88
CA ASP A 6 -15.23 -38.46 -27.79
C ASP A 6 -16.23 -37.57 -27.03
N VAL A 7 -16.55 -37.96 -25.80
CA VAL A 7 -17.41 -37.15 -24.91
C VAL A 7 -16.75 -35.80 -24.59
N LEU A 8 -15.48 -35.79 -24.23
CA LEU A 8 -14.73 -34.58 -23.95
C LEU A 8 -14.59 -33.67 -25.18
N LEU A 9 -14.37 -34.28 -26.36
CA LEU A 9 -14.29 -33.56 -27.61
C LEU A 9 -15.61 -32.86 -27.95
N THR A 10 -16.74 -33.54 -27.72
CA THR A 10 -18.07 -32.92 -27.91
C THR A 10 -18.26 -31.71 -27.02
N VAL A 11 -17.91 -31.81 -25.72
CA VAL A 11 -18.06 -30.71 -24.78
C VAL A 11 -17.10 -29.57 -25.10
N LEU A 12 -15.87 -29.83 -25.52
CA LEU A 12 -14.93 -28.78 -25.98
C LEU A 12 -15.42 -28.06 -27.24
N THR A 13 -16.12 -28.80 -28.14
CA THR A 13 -16.76 -28.21 -29.33
C THR A 13 -17.88 -27.25 -28.92
N GLU A 14 -18.69 -27.65 -27.95
CA GLU A 14 -19.74 -26.79 -27.36
C GLU A 14 -19.15 -25.58 -26.61
N ALA A 15 -18.03 -25.74 -25.90
CA ALA A 15 -17.30 -24.66 -25.22
C ALA A 15 -16.69 -23.65 -26.21
N ALA A 16 -16.37 -24.07 -27.43
CA ALA A 16 -15.89 -23.19 -28.49
C ALA A 16 -17.04 -22.53 -29.31
N SER A 17 -18.30 -22.82 -28.99
CA SER A 17 -19.47 -22.22 -29.61
C SER A 17 -19.62 -20.75 -29.29
N GLN A 18 -20.20 -19.97 -30.20
CA GLN A 18 -20.56 -18.56 -29.95
C GLN A 18 -21.92 -18.40 -29.25
N GLU A 19 -22.64 -19.49 -28.98
CA GLU A 19 -23.93 -19.47 -28.29
C GLU A 19 -23.70 -19.45 -26.75
N PRO A 20 -24.08 -18.38 -26.03
CA PRO A 20 -23.77 -18.23 -24.60
C PRO A 20 -24.29 -19.37 -23.71
N ALA A 21 -25.49 -19.89 -24.00
CA ALA A 21 -26.12 -20.98 -23.26
C ALA A 21 -25.35 -22.31 -23.39
N ARG A 22 -24.90 -22.64 -24.61
CA ARG A 22 -24.09 -23.85 -24.87
C ARG A 22 -22.73 -23.74 -24.24
N MET A 23 -22.09 -22.58 -24.40
CA MET A 23 -20.79 -22.29 -23.77
C MET A 23 -20.87 -22.44 -22.25
N GLN A 24 -21.87 -21.83 -21.60
CA GLN A 24 -22.02 -21.90 -20.14
C GLN A 24 -22.26 -23.34 -19.64
N ASN A 25 -23.07 -24.11 -20.32
CA ASN A 25 -23.31 -25.52 -19.97
C ASN A 25 -22.03 -26.36 -20.14
N ALA A 26 -21.28 -26.15 -21.21
CA ALA A 26 -20.01 -26.85 -21.44
C ALA A 26 -18.97 -26.50 -20.39
N VAL A 27 -18.84 -25.22 -20.04
CA VAL A 27 -17.94 -24.76 -18.95
C VAL A 27 -18.28 -25.44 -17.63
N THR A 28 -19.56 -25.52 -17.28
CA THR A 28 -20.02 -26.17 -16.05
C THR A 28 -19.65 -27.66 -16.04
N GLN A 29 -19.82 -28.36 -17.15
CA GLN A 29 -19.45 -29.78 -17.28
C GLN A 29 -17.95 -29.98 -17.19
N LEU A 30 -17.14 -29.15 -17.85
CA LEU A 30 -15.69 -29.22 -17.78
C LEU A 30 -15.17 -28.99 -16.33
N GLN A 31 -15.79 -28.06 -15.61
CA GLN A 31 -15.46 -27.81 -14.20
C GLN A 31 -15.77 -29.03 -13.31
N GLN A 32 -16.87 -29.75 -13.56
CA GLN A 32 -17.20 -30.98 -12.83
C GLN A 32 -16.18 -32.09 -13.09
N TRP A 33 -15.57 -32.14 -14.28
CA TRP A 33 -14.63 -33.17 -14.67
C TRP A 33 -13.16 -32.85 -14.37
N GLU A 34 -12.84 -31.61 -14.03
CA GLU A 34 -11.46 -31.15 -13.78
C GLU A 34 -10.64 -32.06 -12.83
N ALA A 35 -11.29 -32.67 -11.84
CA ALA A 35 -10.66 -33.56 -10.88
C ALA A 35 -10.74 -35.06 -11.22
N THR A 36 -11.27 -35.41 -12.40
CA THR A 36 -11.43 -36.79 -12.83
C THR A 36 -10.08 -37.36 -13.31
N ALA A 37 -9.76 -38.60 -12.95
CA ALA A 37 -8.55 -39.27 -13.42
C ALA A 37 -8.48 -39.31 -14.96
N GLN A 38 -7.27 -39.11 -15.51
CA GLN A 38 -6.99 -39.08 -16.96
C GLN A 38 -7.62 -37.90 -17.71
N PHE A 39 -8.30 -36.97 -17.05
CA PHE A 39 -8.88 -35.80 -17.71
C PHE A 39 -7.80 -34.92 -18.38
N ASN A 40 -6.74 -34.61 -17.68
CA ASN A 40 -5.66 -33.77 -18.20
C ASN A 40 -4.85 -34.47 -19.32
N ALA A 41 -4.62 -35.76 -19.20
CA ALA A 41 -3.99 -36.54 -20.29
C ALA A 41 -4.86 -36.60 -21.57
N THR A 42 -6.19 -36.72 -21.40
CA THR A 42 -7.12 -36.71 -22.54
C THR A 42 -7.20 -35.33 -23.20
N LEU A 43 -7.12 -34.24 -22.42
CA LEU A 43 -7.00 -32.88 -22.99
C LEU A 43 -5.72 -32.71 -23.79
N GLN A 44 -4.59 -33.31 -23.35
CA GLN A 44 -3.32 -33.31 -24.08
C GLN A 44 -3.46 -34.11 -25.42
N ASP A 45 -4.16 -35.23 -25.41
CA ASP A 45 -4.43 -36.02 -26.65
C ASP A 45 -5.21 -35.23 -27.69
N ILE A 46 -6.25 -34.49 -27.25
CA ILE A 46 -7.04 -33.63 -28.13
C ILE A 46 -6.21 -32.47 -28.65
N PHE A 47 -5.41 -31.83 -27.77
CA PHE A 47 -4.52 -30.73 -28.17
C PHE A 47 -3.51 -31.17 -29.25
N TYR A 48 -2.94 -32.36 -29.15
CA TYR A 48 -1.91 -32.86 -30.09
C TYR A 48 -2.49 -33.43 -31.40
N ASP A 49 -3.79 -33.65 -31.48
CA ASP A 49 -4.42 -34.13 -32.70
C ASP A 49 -4.55 -32.99 -33.73
N LYS A 50 -3.60 -32.93 -34.67
CA LYS A 50 -3.53 -31.91 -35.72
C LYS A 50 -4.68 -31.99 -36.73
N SER A 51 -5.50 -33.06 -36.71
CA SER A 51 -6.67 -33.20 -37.57
C SER A 51 -7.89 -32.41 -37.08
N LEU A 52 -7.87 -31.97 -35.80
CA LEU A 52 -8.95 -31.22 -35.16
C LEU A 52 -8.85 -29.72 -35.44
N ASP A 53 -10.00 -29.06 -35.35
CA ASP A 53 -10.07 -27.60 -35.50
C ASP A 53 -9.21 -26.86 -34.46
N THR A 54 -8.60 -25.77 -34.91
CA THR A 54 -7.70 -24.95 -34.09
C THR A 54 -8.35 -24.43 -32.79
N ASN A 55 -9.65 -24.07 -32.83
CA ASN A 55 -10.38 -23.56 -31.68
C ASN A 55 -10.60 -24.64 -30.61
N ILE A 56 -10.88 -25.87 -31.04
CA ILE A 56 -11.04 -27.03 -30.15
C ILE A 56 -9.70 -27.33 -29.45
N ARG A 57 -8.63 -27.38 -30.26
CA ARG A 57 -7.27 -27.58 -29.75
C ARG A 57 -6.85 -26.44 -28.80
N TRP A 58 -7.27 -25.20 -29.09
CA TRP A 58 -7.05 -24.05 -28.21
C TRP A 58 -7.78 -24.21 -26.88
N GLN A 59 -9.05 -24.59 -26.89
CA GLN A 59 -9.77 -24.87 -25.64
C GLN A 59 -9.11 -26.00 -24.86
N ALA A 60 -8.71 -27.08 -25.49
CA ALA A 60 -8.05 -28.20 -24.84
C ALA A 60 -6.75 -27.78 -24.11
N ILE A 61 -5.87 -26.99 -24.77
CA ILE A 61 -4.61 -26.53 -24.12
C ILE A 61 -4.85 -25.51 -23.00
N ILE A 62 -5.87 -24.66 -23.08
CA ILE A 62 -6.20 -23.71 -22.04
C ILE A 62 -6.72 -24.43 -20.78
N TYR A 63 -7.65 -25.39 -20.94
CA TYR A 63 -8.14 -26.19 -19.82
C TYR A 63 -7.02 -27.04 -19.20
N LEU A 64 -6.18 -27.67 -20.01
CA LEU A 64 -5.01 -28.41 -19.55
C LEU A 64 -4.07 -27.51 -18.72
N LYS A 65 -3.74 -26.34 -19.22
CA LYS A 65 -2.89 -25.36 -18.51
C LYS A 65 -3.49 -24.94 -17.17
N ASN A 66 -4.79 -24.70 -17.12
CA ASN A 66 -5.49 -24.34 -15.88
C ASN A 66 -5.54 -25.52 -14.89
N GLY A 67 -5.73 -26.75 -15.39
CA GLY A 67 -5.68 -27.96 -14.57
C GLY A 67 -4.29 -28.20 -13.96
N ILE A 68 -3.22 -27.93 -14.72
CA ILE A 68 -1.84 -27.98 -14.17
C ILE A 68 -1.65 -26.97 -13.05
N ASP A 69 -2.12 -25.74 -13.19
CA ASP A 69 -2.02 -24.73 -12.14
C ASP A 69 -2.70 -25.16 -10.84
N LYS A 70 -3.89 -25.77 -10.93
CA LYS A 70 -4.71 -26.17 -9.78
C LYS A 70 -4.25 -27.49 -9.15
N TYR A 71 -3.92 -28.51 -9.96
CA TYR A 71 -3.85 -29.90 -9.49
C TYR A 71 -2.47 -30.56 -9.65
N TRP A 72 -1.45 -29.88 -10.19
CA TRP A 72 -0.12 -30.46 -10.37
C TRP A 72 0.66 -30.66 -9.09
N ARG A 73 0.49 -29.83 -8.07
CA ARG A 73 1.24 -29.96 -6.81
C ARG A 73 0.82 -31.18 -6.02
N ARG A 74 1.77 -31.84 -5.32
CA ARG A 74 1.50 -33.06 -4.51
C ARG A 74 0.44 -32.87 -3.43
N ASN A 75 0.41 -31.69 -2.82
CA ASN A 75 -0.51 -31.33 -1.74
C ASN A 75 -1.78 -30.59 -2.20
N ALA A 76 -2.04 -30.59 -3.50
CA ALA A 76 -3.29 -30.05 -4.02
C ALA A 76 -4.48 -30.96 -3.64
N ARG A 77 -5.61 -30.36 -3.30
CA ARG A 77 -6.86 -31.10 -3.13
C ARG A 77 -7.24 -31.69 -4.51
N SER A 78 -7.31 -32.99 -4.63
CA SER A 78 -7.50 -33.72 -5.91
C SER A 78 -6.28 -33.65 -6.86
N ALA A 79 -5.06 -33.84 -6.33
CA ALA A 79 -3.84 -33.83 -7.12
C ALA A 79 -3.87 -34.87 -8.25
N ILE A 80 -3.33 -34.52 -9.42
CA ILE A 80 -3.16 -35.44 -10.56
C ILE A 80 -2.28 -36.62 -10.14
N ALA A 81 -2.67 -37.82 -10.54
CA ALA A 81 -1.94 -39.05 -10.22
C ALA A 81 -0.51 -39.05 -10.81
N PRO A 82 0.49 -39.63 -10.13
CA PRO A 82 1.87 -39.65 -10.58
C PRO A 82 2.05 -40.27 -11.97
N GLU A 83 1.28 -41.32 -12.29
CA GLU A 83 1.28 -42.01 -13.58
C GLU A 83 0.80 -41.09 -14.71
N GLU A 84 -0.26 -40.33 -14.46
CA GLU A 84 -0.81 -39.35 -15.42
C GLU A 84 0.18 -38.19 -15.63
N LYS A 85 0.82 -37.67 -14.57
CA LYS A 85 1.88 -36.67 -14.68
C LYS A 85 3.06 -37.15 -15.54
N THR A 86 3.47 -38.40 -15.37
CA THR A 86 4.55 -39.00 -16.15
C THR A 86 4.16 -39.15 -17.62
N ALA A 87 2.92 -39.57 -17.90
CA ALA A 87 2.40 -39.66 -19.25
C ALA A 87 2.31 -38.29 -19.94
N ILE A 88 1.87 -37.26 -19.20
CA ILE A 88 1.84 -35.89 -19.71
C ILE A 88 3.26 -35.39 -20.01
N ARG A 89 4.21 -35.51 -19.07
CA ARG A 89 5.61 -35.06 -19.26
C ARG A 89 6.29 -35.68 -20.47
N SER A 90 6.18 -37.01 -20.63
CA SER A 90 6.84 -37.74 -21.72
C SER A 90 6.46 -37.26 -23.13
N ARG A 91 5.31 -36.62 -23.27
CA ARG A 91 4.77 -36.15 -24.55
C ARG A 91 4.98 -34.65 -24.81
N LEU A 92 5.32 -33.85 -23.77
CA LEU A 92 5.35 -32.39 -23.91
C LEU A 92 6.34 -31.89 -24.96
N LEU A 93 7.52 -32.51 -25.09
CA LEU A 93 8.53 -32.12 -26.08
C LEU A 93 8.30 -32.68 -27.48
N THR A 94 7.32 -33.56 -27.71
CA THR A 94 7.03 -34.14 -29.03
C THR A 94 6.26 -33.21 -29.96
N ALA A 95 5.62 -32.15 -29.43
CA ALA A 95 4.82 -31.19 -30.20
C ALA A 95 5.53 -29.85 -30.47
N LEU A 96 6.85 -29.88 -30.57
CA LEU A 96 7.64 -28.68 -30.90
C LEU A 96 7.64 -28.35 -32.38
N ASP A 97 6.98 -29.15 -33.23
CA ASP A 97 6.74 -28.90 -34.64
C ASP A 97 5.35 -28.28 -34.93
N GLU A 98 4.76 -27.61 -33.94
CA GLU A 98 3.45 -26.95 -34.08
C GLU A 98 3.54 -25.72 -34.99
N GLU A 99 2.77 -25.74 -36.10
CA GLU A 99 2.73 -24.67 -37.09
C GLU A 99 2.00 -23.43 -36.56
N GLN A 100 0.89 -23.65 -35.84
CA GLN A 100 0.08 -22.57 -35.30
C GLN A 100 0.78 -21.89 -34.15
N LYS A 101 1.28 -20.67 -34.35
CA LYS A 101 2.04 -19.90 -33.37
C LYS A 101 1.31 -19.75 -32.03
N PRO A 102 -0.01 -19.45 -31.94
CA PRO A 102 -0.72 -19.39 -30.67
C PRO A 102 -0.68 -20.70 -29.89
N LEU A 103 -0.93 -21.82 -30.53
CA LEU A 103 -0.91 -23.15 -29.92
C LEU A 103 0.49 -23.53 -29.44
N ALA A 104 1.53 -23.29 -30.25
CA ALA A 104 2.92 -23.49 -29.87
C ALA A 104 3.31 -22.64 -28.65
N THR A 105 2.82 -21.41 -28.58
CA THR A 105 3.04 -20.53 -27.44
C THR A 105 2.43 -21.11 -26.16
N GLN A 106 1.19 -21.62 -26.19
CA GLN A 106 0.57 -22.22 -25.01
C GLN A 106 1.25 -23.52 -24.59
N ASN A 107 1.72 -24.34 -25.54
CA ASN A 107 2.52 -25.53 -25.23
C ASN A 107 3.83 -25.15 -24.52
N ALA A 108 4.55 -24.13 -25.00
CA ALA A 108 5.77 -23.65 -24.37
C ALA A 108 5.53 -23.10 -22.95
N VAL A 109 4.41 -22.38 -22.73
CA VAL A 109 4.00 -21.92 -21.40
C VAL A 109 3.67 -23.10 -20.49
N LEU A 110 2.98 -24.11 -20.98
CA LEU A 110 2.67 -25.34 -20.24
C LEU A 110 3.95 -26.06 -19.81
N ILE A 111 4.89 -26.27 -20.73
CA ILE A 111 6.20 -26.87 -20.46
C ILE A 111 6.94 -26.09 -19.36
N ALA A 112 6.99 -24.74 -19.47
CA ALA A 112 7.66 -23.90 -18.50
C ALA A 112 7.01 -23.95 -17.10
N LYS A 113 5.69 -24.06 -17.02
CA LYS A 113 4.96 -24.21 -15.73
C LYS A 113 5.32 -25.55 -15.06
N ILE A 114 5.28 -26.65 -15.81
CA ILE A 114 5.64 -27.96 -15.28
C ILE A 114 7.12 -28.01 -14.90
N ALA A 115 8.00 -27.46 -15.75
CA ALA A 115 9.44 -27.36 -15.47
C ALA A 115 9.73 -26.64 -14.16
N ARG A 116 9.02 -25.55 -13.86
CA ARG A 116 9.17 -24.79 -12.62
C ARG A 116 8.89 -25.65 -11.38
N LEU A 117 7.94 -26.59 -11.47
CA LEU A 117 7.53 -27.42 -10.35
C LEU A 117 8.40 -28.70 -10.26
N ASP A 118 8.69 -29.34 -11.39
CA ASP A 118 9.24 -30.70 -11.47
C ASP A 118 10.77 -30.75 -11.66
N PHE A 119 11.38 -29.73 -12.29
CA PHE A 119 12.82 -29.71 -12.49
C PHE A 119 13.58 -29.39 -11.19
N PRO A 120 14.68 -30.09 -10.86
CA PRO A 120 15.25 -31.24 -11.57
C PRO A 120 14.73 -32.60 -11.07
N LEU A 121 13.98 -32.66 -9.96
CA LEU A 121 13.71 -33.91 -9.23
C LEU A 121 12.84 -34.90 -10.03
N GLU A 122 11.74 -34.40 -10.59
CA GLU A 122 10.75 -35.22 -11.31
C GLU A 122 10.96 -35.17 -12.84
N TRP A 123 11.77 -34.24 -13.33
CA TRP A 123 12.10 -34.07 -14.75
C TRP A 123 13.57 -33.68 -14.96
N PRO A 124 14.54 -34.57 -14.63
CA PRO A 124 15.94 -34.21 -14.64
C PRO A 124 16.54 -34.02 -16.04
N ASP A 125 16.02 -34.68 -17.05
CA ASP A 125 16.50 -34.68 -18.43
C ASP A 125 15.92 -33.55 -19.30
N LEU A 126 15.01 -32.72 -18.76
CA LEU A 126 14.31 -31.66 -19.51
C LEU A 126 15.27 -30.75 -20.30
N LEU A 127 16.26 -30.17 -19.62
CA LEU A 127 17.14 -29.19 -20.25
C LEU A 127 18.10 -29.84 -21.25
N THR A 128 18.61 -31.03 -20.94
CA THR A 128 19.48 -31.80 -21.85
C THR A 128 18.74 -32.18 -23.12
N THR A 129 17.54 -32.74 -22.99
CA THR A 129 16.71 -33.12 -24.15
C THR A 129 16.33 -31.90 -25.00
N LEU A 130 15.96 -30.79 -24.35
CA LEU A 130 15.58 -29.57 -25.06
C LEU A 130 16.78 -28.97 -25.83
N LEU A 131 17.99 -28.98 -25.23
CA LEU A 131 19.21 -28.55 -25.89
C LEU A 131 19.58 -29.46 -27.06
N GLU A 132 19.43 -30.79 -26.94
CA GLU A 132 19.65 -31.74 -28.03
C GLU A 132 18.68 -31.47 -29.21
N ILE A 133 17.41 -31.19 -28.93
CA ILE A 133 16.44 -30.80 -29.99
C ILE A 133 16.90 -29.52 -30.68
N VAL A 134 17.35 -28.51 -29.92
CA VAL A 134 17.85 -27.26 -30.51
C VAL A 134 19.10 -27.50 -31.35
N ARG A 135 20.07 -28.28 -30.88
CA ARG A 135 21.29 -28.62 -31.64
C ARG A 135 20.98 -29.39 -32.92
N ASN A 136 20.13 -30.43 -32.84
CA ASN A 136 19.78 -31.27 -34.00
C ASN A 136 19.00 -30.46 -35.05
N SER A 137 18.08 -29.61 -34.62
CA SER A 137 17.34 -28.73 -35.52
C SER A 137 18.24 -27.65 -36.15
N THR A 138 19.21 -27.13 -35.40
CA THR A 138 20.22 -26.18 -35.91
C THR A 138 21.15 -26.82 -36.95
N ALA A 139 21.51 -28.09 -36.77
CA ALA A 139 22.36 -28.82 -37.72
C ALA A 139 21.66 -29.08 -39.06
N ASN A 140 20.31 -29.11 -39.07
CA ASN A 140 19.47 -29.39 -40.23
C ASN A 140 18.64 -28.17 -40.68
N GLU A 141 19.12 -26.96 -40.51
CA GLU A 141 18.37 -25.71 -40.73
C GLU A 141 17.91 -25.48 -42.19
N SER A 142 18.43 -26.22 -43.18
CA SER A 142 17.96 -26.22 -44.55
C SER A 142 16.57 -26.85 -44.71
N ASP A 143 16.15 -27.73 -43.80
CA ASP A 143 14.79 -28.27 -43.76
C ASP A 143 13.82 -27.29 -43.08
N PRO A 144 12.73 -26.90 -43.75
CA PRO A 144 11.74 -25.97 -43.16
C PRO A 144 11.14 -26.47 -41.85
N ARG A 145 10.95 -27.79 -41.71
CA ARG A 145 10.42 -28.38 -40.46
C ARG A 145 11.45 -28.29 -39.35
N ALA A 146 12.70 -28.58 -39.62
CA ALA A 146 13.78 -28.44 -38.64
C ALA A 146 13.93 -26.97 -38.18
N ARG A 147 13.81 -26.00 -39.06
CA ARG A 147 13.80 -24.56 -38.75
C ARG A 147 12.65 -24.20 -37.83
N LEU A 148 11.42 -24.71 -38.11
CA LEU A 148 10.26 -24.48 -37.21
C LEU A 148 10.53 -25.06 -35.82
N VAL A 149 10.99 -26.30 -35.74
CA VAL A 149 11.35 -26.95 -34.46
C VAL A 149 12.41 -26.14 -33.70
N GLN A 150 13.41 -25.64 -34.40
CA GLN A 150 14.44 -24.77 -33.79
C GLN A 150 13.83 -23.51 -33.13
N GLN A 151 12.97 -22.79 -33.86
CA GLN A 151 12.31 -21.59 -33.34
C GLN A 151 11.43 -21.90 -32.13
N ARG A 152 10.63 -22.97 -32.20
CA ARG A 152 9.74 -23.40 -31.11
C ARG A 152 10.50 -23.90 -29.88
N SER A 153 11.57 -24.68 -30.08
CA SER A 153 12.39 -25.19 -28.97
C SER A 153 13.20 -24.08 -28.28
N LEU A 154 13.75 -23.13 -29.02
CA LEU A 154 14.43 -21.96 -28.45
C LEU A 154 13.44 -21.08 -27.66
N TYR A 155 12.25 -20.87 -28.18
CA TYR A 155 11.21 -20.13 -27.45
C TYR A 155 10.80 -20.88 -26.18
N THR A 156 10.63 -22.19 -26.26
CA THR A 156 10.33 -23.03 -25.09
C THR A 156 11.45 -22.95 -24.06
N LEU A 157 12.71 -23.09 -24.49
CA LEU A 157 13.88 -22.95 -23.63
C LEU A 157 13.92 -21.59 -22.92
N HIS A 158 13.63 -20.51 -23.66
CA HIS A 158 13.53 -19.17 -23.08
C HIS A 158 12.49 -19.10 -21.95
N LEU A 159 11.29 -19.68 -22.13
CA LEU A 159 10.26 -19.68 -21.11
C LEU A 159 10.61 -20.60 -19.93
N VAL A 160 11.23 -21.75 -20.18
CA VAL A 160 11.72 -22.65 -19.13
C VAL A 160 12.78 -21.96 -18.27
N VAL A 161 13.79 -21.36 -18.89
CA VAL A 161 14.82 -20.58 -18.18
C VAL A 161 14.17 -19.45 -17.36
N LYS A 162 13.23 -18.70 -17.93
CA LYS A 162 12.45 -17.67 -17.21
C LYS A 162 11.71 -18.23 -16.01
N GLY A 163 11.12 -19.43 -16.12
CA GLY A 163 10.41 -20.11 -15.05
C GLY A 163 11.34 -20.56 -13.92
N LEU A 164 12.51 -21.09 -14.27
CA LEU A 164 13.50 -21.61 -13.31
C LEU A 164 14.13 -20.49 -12.48
N ILE A 165 14.50 -19.37 -13.09
CA ILE A 165 15.07 -18.22 -12.36
C ILE A 165 14.06 -17.53 -11.44
N SER A 166 12.77 -17.68 -11.68
CA SER A 166 11.73 -17.12 -10.82
C SER A 166 11.54 -17.84 -9.49
N LYS A 167 12.31 -18.92 -9.23
CA LYS A 167 12.29 -19.63 -7.95
C LYS A 167 12.93 -18.77 -6.86
N THR A 168 12.18 -18.45 -5.82
CA THR A 168 12.63 -17.58 -4.72
C THR A 168 13.52 -18.30 -3.71
N LEU A 169 13.35 -19.62 -3.55
CA LEU A 169 14.09 -20.43 -2.60
C LEU A 169 15.56 -20.60 -3.03
N ALA A 170 16.48 -20.51 -2.05
CA ALA A 170 17.93 -20.67 -2.27
C ALA A 170 18.30 -21.98 -2.95
N ALA A 171 17.65 -23.09 -2.60
CA ALA A 171 17.86 -24.40 -3.24
C ALA A 171 17.55 -24.38 -4.74
N GLY A 172 16.44 -23.72 -5.15
CA GLY A 172 16.07 -23.60 -6.56
C GLY A 172 17.08 -22.76 -7.35
N ARG A 173 17.62 -21.69 -6.74
CA ARG A 173 18.69 -20.87 -7.35
C ARG A 173 19.98 -21.66 -7.54
N LYS A 174 20.41 -22.41 -6.52
CA LYS A 174 21.60 -23.28 -6.63
C LYS A 174 21.46 -24.34 -7.73
N GLN A 175 20.28 -24.94 -7.87
CA GLN A 175 20.00 -25.90 -8.93
C GLN A 175 20.13 -25.28 -10.33
N PHE A 176 19.64 -24.05 -10.51
CA PHE A 176 19.81 -23.33 -11.77
C PHE A 176 21.28 -23.00 -12.05
N GLN A 177 22.03 -22.56 -11.03
CA GLN A 177 23.45 -22.25 -11.14
C GLN A 177 24.30 -23.48 -11.54
N GLN A 178 23.89 -24.67 -11.16
CA GLN A 178 24.59 -25.93 -11.55
C GLN A 178 24.48 -26.23 -13.04
N VAL A 179 23.34 -25.92 -13.66
CA VAL A 179 23.07 -26.19 -15.10
C VAL A 179 23.41 -24.99 -16.00
N ALA A 180 23.62 -23.83 -15.44
CA ALA A 180 23.88 -22.61 -16.18
C ALA A 180 25.14 -22.66 -17.08
N PRO A 181 26.27 -23.27 -16.72
CA PRO A 181 27.45 -23.37 -17.57
C PRO A 181 27.19 -24.12 -18.88
N ASP A 182 26.46 -25.26 -18.81
CA ASP A 182 26.11 -26.02 -20.02
C ASP A 182 25.13 -25.27 -20.92
N LEU A 183 24.10 -24.69 -20.30
CA LEU A 183 23.14 -23.81 -21.02
C LEU A 183 23.87 -22.65 -21.71
N PHE A 184 24.79 -22.00 -21.01
CA PHE A 184 25.57 -20.89 -21.55
C PHE A 184 26.37 -21.30 -22.80
N THR A 185 27.10 -22.39 -22.71
CA THR A 185 27.97 -22.89 -23.77
C THR A 185 27.21 -23.12 -25.06
N ASP A 186 26.04 -23.78 -24.97
CA ASP A 186 25.25 -24.09 -26.16
C ASP A 186 24.56 -22.85 -26.75
N ILE A 187 23.98 -22.04 -25.88
CA ILE A 187 23.20 -20.89 -26.34
C ILE A 187 24.12 -19.79 -26.90
N VAL A 188 25.32 -19.59 -26.33
CA VAL A 188 26.27 -18.62 -26.87
C VAL A 188 26.76 -19.02 -28.26
N ALA A 189 27.00 -20.31 -28.49
CA ALA A 189 27.39 -20.82 -29.82
C ALA A 189 26.31 -20.56 -30.88
N ILE A 190 25.03 -20.78 -30.52
CA ILE A 190 23.89 -20.47 -31.42
C ILE A 190 23.82 -18.96 -31.69
N TYR A 191 23.88 -18.16 -30.63
CA TYR A 191 23.83 -16.71 -30.74
C TYR A 191 24.91 -16.16 -31.68
N VAL A 192 26.16 -16.51 -31.43
CA VAL A 192 27.30 -16.04 -32.25
C VAL A 192 27.14 -16.47 -33.71
N ARG A 193 26.81 -17.76 -33.97
CA ARG A 193 26.58 -18.27 -35.32
C ARG A 193 25.58 -17.42 -36.11
N TYR A 194 24.42 -17.14 -35.53
CA TYR A 194 23.36 -16.43 -36.24
C TYR A 194 23.64 -14.92 -36.36
N VAL A 195 24.39 -14.33 -35.44
CA VAL A 195 24.88 -12.95 -35.55
C VAL A 195 25.95 -12.85 -36.63
N ASP A 196 26.87 -13.81 -36.70
CA ASP A 196 27.91 -13.85 -37.75
C ASP A 196 27.28 -14.05 -39.14
N LEU A 197 26.30 -14.96 -39.25
CA LEU A 197 25.53 -15.15 -40.50
C LEU A 197 24.78 -13.89 -40.91
N LEU A 198 24.21 -13.17 -39.96
CA LEU A 198 23.50 -11.92 -40.21
C LEU A 198 24.42 -10.87 -40.84
N PHE A 199 25.62 -10.66 -40.25
CA PHE A 199 26.57 -9.65 -40.73
C PHE A 199 27.32 -10.10 -42.00
N ALA A 200 27.40 -11.42 -42.28
CA ALA A 200 27.98 -11.93 -43.52
C ALA A 200 26.98 -11.95 -44.68
N SER A 201 25.67 -11.88 -44.38
CA SER A 201 24.59 -11.96 -45.37
C SER A 201 24.44 -10.66 -46.17
N ASN A 202 24.15 -10.79 -47.44
CA ASN A 202 23.83 -9.65 -48.31
C ASN A 202 22.46 -9.08 -47.94
N THR A 203 22.31 -7.77 -47.80
CA THR A 203 21.07 -7.07 -47.39
C THR A 203 19.86 -7.29 -48.32
N THR A 204 20.07 -7.99 -49.44
CA THR A 204 19.02 -8.31 -50.42
C THR A 204 18.14 -9.53 -50.03
N ASN A 205 18.62 -10.42 -49.17
CA ASN A 205 17.85 -11.61 -48.74
C ASN A 205 17.12 -11.37 -47.41
N ILE A 206 15.99 -10.71 -47.49
CA ILE A 206 15.17 -10.27 -46.36
C ILE A 206 14.69 -11.46 -45.48
N GLU A 207 14.32 -12.59 -46.04
CA GLU A 207 13.84 -13.75 -45.29
C GLU A 207 14.96 -14.36 -44.45
N SER A 208 16.15 -14.49 -45.01
CA SER A 208 17.35 -14.98 -44.29
C SER A 208 17.72 -14.02 -43.12
N LEU A 209 17.71 -12.72 -43.36
CA LEU A 209 17.99 -11.72 -42.36
C LEU A 209 16.97 -11.78 -41.22
N SER A 210 15.67 -11.89 -41.55
CA SER A 210 14.61 -12.01 -40.54
C SER A 210 14.76 -13.25 -39.68
N SER A 211 15.06 -14.41 -40.31
CA SER A 211 15.31 -15.66 -39.59
C SER A 211 16.52 -15.59 -38.66
N CYS A 212 17.63 -14.98 -39.12
CA CYS A 212 18.82 -14.77 -38.30
C CYS A 212 18.53 -13.86 -37.11
N LEU A 213 17.79 -12.77 -37.32
CA LEU A 213 17.40 -11.85 -36.26
C LEU A 213 16.47 -12.53 -35.23
N GLU A 214 15.47 -13.27 -35.65
CA GLU A 214 14.55 -13.97 -34.75
C GLU A 214 15.29 -14.99 -33.88
N THR A 215 16.17 -15.80 -34.49
CA THR A 215 16.90 -16.86 -33.78
C THR A 215 17.94 -16.27 -32.83
N SER A 216 18.75 -15.29 -33.28
CA SER A 216 19.72 -14.63 -32.42
C SER A 216 19.08 -13.85 -31.28
N GLN A 217 17.93 -13.20 -31.51
CA GLN A 217 17.18 -12.51 -30.47
C GLN A 217 16.70 -13.47 -29.36
N MET A 218 16.20 -14.65 -29.75
CA MET A 218 15.73 -15.62 -28.80
C MET A 218 16.88 -16.21 -27.97
N ALA A 219 18.02 -16.50 -28.62
CA ALA A 219 19.22 -16.92 -27.93
C ALA A 219 19.74 -15.83 -26.96
N LEU A 220 19.73 -14.57 -27.38
CA LEU A 220 20.14 -13.42 -26.53
C LEU A 220 19.23 -13.25 -25.32
N LYS A 221 17.91 -13.47 -25.46
CA LYS A 221 16.94 -13.47 -24.33
C LYS A 221 17.25 -14.56 -23.31
N CYS A 222 17.72 -15.73 -23.76
CA CYS A 222 18.17 -16.79 -22.86
C CYS A 222 19.50 -16.42 -22.19
N LEU A 223 20.52 -16.02 -22.97
CA LEU A 223 21.84 -15.65 -22.49
C LEU A 223 21.79 -14.57 -21.41
N ARG A 224 21.00 -13.52 -21.64
CA ARG A 224 20.79 -12.48 -20.62
C ARG A 224 20.42 -13.06 -19.28
N ARG A 225 19.47 -13.98 -19.24
CA ARG A 225 19.01 -14.59 -17.99
C ARG A 225 20.02 -15.59 -17.43
N VAL A 226 20.62 -16.41 -18.27
CA VAL A 226 21.60 -17.41 -17.85
C VAL A 226 22.83 -16.74 -17.24
N VAL A 227 23.36 -15.66 -17.85
CA VAL A 227 24.52 -14.95 -17.33
C VAL A 227 24.19 -14.22 -16.04
N VAL A 228 23.08 -13.48 -16.00
CA VAL A 228 22.71 -12.67 -14.80
C VAL A 228 22.42 -13.55 -13.59
N HIS A 229 21.72 -14.67 -13.74
CA HIS A 229 21.24 -15.46 -12.60
C HIS A 229 21.98 -16.79 -12.40
N GLY A 230 22.67 -17.27 -13.43
CA GLY A 230 23.37 -18.55 -13.41
C GLY A 230 24.81 -18.48 -12.90
N PHE A 231 25.41 -17.30 -12.88
CA PHE A 231 26.82 -17.11 -12.50
C PHE A 231 26.96 -16.13 -11.34
N PRO A 232 26.88 -16.58 -10.08
CA PRO A 232 27.02 -15.72 -8.92
C PRO A 232 28.38 -15.02 -8.85
N GLU A 233 29.44 -15.68 -9.34
CA GLU A 233 30.81 -15.16 -9.47
C GLU A 233 31.14 -14.90 -10.96
N PHE A 234 30.32 -14.08 -11.63
CA PHE A 234 30.41 -13.90 -13.07
C PHE A 234 31.76 -13.29 -13.49
N ALA A 235 32.32 -12.34 -12.71
CA ALA A 235 33.58 -11.66 -13.02
C ALA A 235 34.80 -12.61 -13.04
N SER A 236 34.69 -13.75 -12.37
CA SER A 236 35.72 -14.82 -12.34
C SER A 236 35.49 -15.89 -13.42
N SER A 237 34.37 -15.83 -14.14
CA SER A 237 33.96 -16.85 -15.12
C SER A 237 34.37 -16.44 -16.53
N SER A 238 35.34 -17.11 -17.16
CA SER A 238 35.92 -16.73 -18.45
C SER A 238 34.90 -16.59 -19.58
N GLY A 239 33.95 -17.54 -19.69
CA GLY A 239 32.88 -17.51 -20.70
C GLY A 239 31.96 -16.31 -20.59
N PRO A 240 31.30 -16.10 -19.45
CA PRO A 240 30.48 -14.89 -19.20
C PRO A 240 31.23 -13.58 -19.40
N VAL A 241 32.49 -13.47 -18.97
CA VAL A 241 33.33 -12.27 -19.20
C VAL A 241 33.62 -12.07 -20.68
N ALA A 242 33.92 -13.15 -21.43
CA ALA A 242 34.08 -13.06 -22.88
C ALA A 242 32.80 -12.59 -23.57
N PHE A 243 31.65 -13.14 -23.16
CA PHE A 243 30.33 -12.70 -23.69
C PHE A 243 30.02 -11.25 -23.32
N PHE A 244 30.38 -10.79 -22.13
CA PHE A 244 30.22 -9.39 -21.72
C PHE A 244 30.91 -8.43 -22.68
N LYS A 245 32.14 -8.71 -23.09
CA LYS A 245 32.87 -7.91 -24.08
C LYS A 245 32.26 -8.04 -25.48
N LEU A 246 31.97 -9.25 -25.90
CA LEU A 246 31.38 -9.54 -27.22
C LEU A 246 30.02 -8.84 -27.39
N ALA A 247 29.23 -8.73 -26.33
CA ALA A 247 27.96 -8.03 -26.35
C ALA A 247 28.12 -6.53 -26.69
N LEU A 248 29.20 -5.89 -26.23
CA LEU A 248 29.50 -4.50 -26.60
C LEU A 248 29.87 -4.38 -28.08
N GLU A 249 30.74 -5.27 -28.58
CA GLU A 249 31.11 -5.31 -29.99
C GLU A 249 29.89 -5.54 -30.89
N HIS A 250 29.00 -6.45 -30.49
CA HIS A 250 27.77 -6.70 -31.24
C HIS A 250 26.79 -5.51 -31.14
N LEU A 251 26.71 -4.82 -30.01
CA LEU A 251 25.90 -3.61 -29.88
C LEU A 251 26.35 -2.54 -30.90
N GLN A 252 27.64 -2.31 -30.99
CA GLN A 252 28.22 -1.36 -31.97
C GLN A 252 27.94 -1.81 -33.43
N LYS A 253 28.09 -3.11 -33.70
CA LYS A 253 27.81 -3.67 -35.05
C LYS A 253 26.32 -3.55 -35.38
N PHE A 254 25.39 -3.83 -34.46
CA PHE A 254 23.96 -3.66 -34.68
C PHE A 254 23.57 -2.20 -34.94
N MET A 255 24.20 -1.25 -34.24
CA MET A 255 23.96 0.17 -34.48
C MET A 255 24.44 0.58 -35.89
N ALA A 256 25.62 0.16 -36.29
CA ALA A 256 26.14 0.41 -37.63
C ALA A 256 25.30 -0.33 -38.71
N PHE A 257 24.88 -1.57 -38.47
CA PHE A 257 24.06 -2.32 -39.39
C PHE A 257 22.70 -1.66 -39.62
N LYS A 258 22.09 -1.10 -38.58
CA LYS A 258 20.80 -0.38 -38.68
C LYS A 258 20.85 0.73 -39.75
N GLU A 259 21.98 1.43 -39.91
CA GLU A 259 22.14 2.50 -40.89
C GLU A 259 22.19 1.99 -42.33
N THR A 260 22.54 0.73 -42.53
CA THR A 260 22.60 0.11 -43.85
C THR A 260 21.25 -0.45 -44.36
N ILE A 261 20.23 -0.48 -43.50
CA ILE A 261 18.91 -1.03 -43.80
C ILE A 261 18.09 0.02 -44.56
N PRO A 262 17.55 -0.29 -45.76
CA PRO A 262 16.68 0.63 -46.46
C PRO A 262 15.38 0.92 -45.70
N GLU A 263 14.85 2.15 -45.72
CA GLU A 263 13.62 2.58 -45.05
C GLU A 263 12.42 1.71 -45.38
N GLN A 264 12.39 1.15 -46.59
CA GLN A 264 11.32 0.24 -47.02
C GLN A 264 11.27 -1.07 -46.22
N CYS A 265 12.34 -1.40 -45.47
CA CYS A 265 12.45 -2.59 -44.62
C CYS A 265 12.30 -2.26 -43.13
N SER A 266 11.37 -1.38 -42.78
CA SER A 266 11.15 -0.88 -41.42
C SER A 266 11.01 -1.98 -40.34
N PHE A 267 10.46 -3.15 -40.68
CA PHE A 267 10.33 -4.30 -39.76
C PHE A 267 11.69 -4.89 -39.35
N LEU A 268 12.74 -4.83 -40.24
CA LEU A 268 14.10 -5.24 -39.88
C LEU A 268 14.71 -4.23 -38.91
N ILE A 269 14.47 -2.92 -39.11
CA ILE A 269 14.91 -1.87 -38.21
C ILE A 269 14.33 -2.13 -36.79
N THR A 270 13.05 -2.44 -36.70
CA THR A 270 12.41 -2.78 -35.42
C THR A 270 13.06 -4.00 -34.74
N SER A 271 13.44 -5.01 -35.51
CA SER A 271 14.10 -6.22 -35.00
C SER A 271 15.54 -5.94 -34.55
N VAL A 272 16.27 -5.09 -35.24
CA VAL A 272 17.62 -4.62 -34.84
C VAL A 272 17.54 -3.77 -33.59
N ASP A 273 16.59 -2.83 -33.50
CA ASP A 273 16.35 -2.02 -32.31
C ASP A 273 16.01 -2.90 -31.10
N ALA A 274 15.30 -4.01 -31.32
CA ALA A 274 15.04 -4.97 -30.25
C ALA A 274 16.32 -5.67 -29.74
N HIS A 275 17.31 -5.93 -30.59
CA HIS A 275 18.64 -6.45 -30.19
C HIS A 275 19.42 -5.39 -29.38
N ILE A 276 19.50 -4.16 -29.89
CA ILE A 276 20.15 -3.03 -29.23
C ILE A 276 19.55 -2.85 -27.82
N LYS A 277 18.23 -2.79 -27.73
CA LYS A 277 17.49 -2.70 -26.46
C LYS A 277 17.79 -3.87 -25.52
N LEU A 278 17.90 -5.08 -26.06
CA LEU A 278 18.09 -6.30 -25.26
C LEU A 278 19.52 -6.40 -24.71
N ILE A 279 20.53 -5.96 -25.46
CA ILE A 279 21.92 -5.86 -24.98
C ILE A 279 22.01 -4.80 -23.88
N GLY A 280 21.36 -3.64 -24.06
CA GLY A 280 21.30 -2.64 -23.00
C GLY A 280 20.63 -3.15 -21.72
N LYS A 281 19.54 -3.92 -21.87
CA LYS A 281 18.92 -4.62 -20.72
C LYS A 281 19.82 -5.65 -20.08
N PHE A 282 20.68 -6.31 -20.84
CA PHE A 282 21.65 -7.26 -20.29
C PHE A 282 22.62 -6.55 -19.33
N TYR A 283 23.17 -5.40 -19.73
CA TYR A 283 24.07 -4.63 -18.87
C TYR A 283 23.38 -4.07 -17.64
N LEU A 284 22.14 -3.57 -17.80
CA LEU A 284 21.36 -3.06 -16.67
C LEU A 284 21.01 -4.16 -15.68
N ASP A 285 20.51 -5.32 -16.13
CA ASP A 285 20.18 -6.44 -15.26
C ASP A 285 21.42 -6.98 -14.53
N LEU A 286 22.57 -7.00 -15.21
CA LEU A 286 23.82 -7.46 -14.63
C LEU A 286 24.34 -6.46 -13.57
N MET A 287 24.24 -5.17 -13.84
CA MET A 287 24.56 -4.12 -12.89
C MET A 287 23.62 -4.11 -11.69
N ASP A 288 22.34 -4.44 -11.88
CA ASP A 288 21.36 -4.57 -10.79
C ASP A 288 21.62 -5.82 -9.92
N ALA A 289 21.94 -6.93 -10.53
CA ALA A 289 22.15 -8.19 -9.82
C ALA A 289 23.52 -8.30 -9.16
N HIS A 290 24.57 -7.78 -9.80
CA HIS A 290 25.97 -7.95 -9.43
C HIS A 290 26.77 -6.66 -9.59
N PRO A 291 26.40 -5.52 -8.97
CA PRO A 291 27.03 -4.22 -9.24
C PRO A 291 28.55 -4.21 -9.00
N ARG A 292 29.02 -4.80 -7.89
CA ARG A 292 30.45 -4.87 -7.57
C ARG A 292 31.24 -5.67 -8.62
N GLN A 293 30.71 -6.80 -9.02
CA GLN A 293 31.37 -7.64 -10.04
C GLN A 293 31.32 -6.99 -11.43
N PHE A 294 30.24 -6.30 -11.76
CA PHE A 294 30.13 -5.54 -13.02
C PHE A 294 31.29 -4.56 -13.16
N ILE A 295 31.49 -3.73 -12.13
CA ILE A 295 32.53 -2.65 -12.18
C ILE A 295 33.96 -3.20 -12.26
N VAL A 296 34.25 -4.31 -11.57
CA VAL A 296 35.61 -4.90 -11.62
C VAL A 296 35.85 -5.80 -12.82
N THR A 297 34.81 -6.09 -13.63
CA THR A 297 34.93 -6.94 -14.82
C THR A 297 35.77 -6.26 -15.91
N PRO A 298 36.73 -6.98 -16.53
CA PRO A 298 37.47 -6.45 -17.65
C PRO A 298 36.56 -6.05 -18.81
N GLY A 299 36.61 -4.78 -19.22
CA GLY A 299 35.74 -4.20 -20.24
C GLY A 299 34.56 -3.38 -19.68
N ALA A 300 34.36 -3.33 -18.35
CA ALA A 300 33.31 -2.52 -17.74
C ALA A 300 33.47 -1.03 -18.05
N SER A 301 34.69 -0.51 -17.94
CA SER A 301 34.99 0.88 -18.29
C SER A 301 34.68 1.18 -19.77
N ASP A 302 34.88 0.20 -20.68
CA ASP A 302 34.58 0.39 -22.12
C ASP A 302 33.07 0.46 -22.36
N VAL A 303 32.27 -0.37 -21.64
CA VAL A 303 30.80 -0.31 -21.67
C VAL A 303 30.31 1.07 -21.17
N LEU A 304 30.84 1.53 -20.02
CA LEU A 304 30.44 2.81 -19.44
C LEU A 304 30.81 3.98 -20.36
N ARG A 305 32.04 3.97 -20.93
CA ARG A 305 32.50 4.99 -21.91
C ARG A 305 31.68 4.99 -23.19
N PHE A 306 31.28 3.81 -23.66
CA PHE A 306 30.42 3.71 -24.84
C PHE A 306 29.06 4.37 -24.60
N TYR A 307 28.36 4.03 -23.47
CA TYR A 307 27.09 4.67 -23.15
C TYR A 307 27.25 6.17 -22.84
N TRP A 308 28.39 6.60 -22.29
CA TRP A 308 28.74 7.99 -22.12
C TRP A 308 28.85 8.71 -23.48
N SER A 309 29.57 8.14 -24.46
CA SER A 309 29.69 8.75 -25.79
C SER A 309 28.35 8.90 -26.52
N ILE A 310 27.40 8.01 -26.27
CA ILE A 310 26.01 8.13 -26.76
C ILE A 310 25.32 9.37 -26.20
N LEU A 311 25.49 9.65 -24.91
CA LEU A 311 24.88 10.83 -24.27
C LEU A 311 25.54 12.14 -24.75
N GLU A 312 26.85 12.16 -24.94
CA GLU A 312 27.53 13.33 -25.47
C GLU A 312 27.13 13.66 -26.91
N GLY A 313 26.72 12.66 -27.67
CA GLY A 313 26.43 12.81 -29.09
C GLY A 313 27.69 12.82 -29.97
N ASN A 314 28.80 12.31 -29.46
CA ASN A 314 30.09 12.20 -30.18
C ASN A 314 30.10 11.04 -31.20
N GLN A 315 28.98 10.82 -31.88
CA GLN A 315 28.89 9.88 -32.98
C GLN A 315 29.28 10.62 -34.29
N SER A 316 29.75 9.85 -35.27
CA SER A 316 30.13 10.42 -36.56
C SER A 316 28.98 11.26 -37.15
N GLU A 317 29.28 12.34 -37.87
CA GLU A 317 28.28 13.24 -38.49
C GLU A 317 27.21 12.51 -39.36
N HIS A 318 27.42 11.22 -39.64
CA HIS A 318 26.54 10.36 -40.44
C HIS A 318 25.80 9.29 -39.63
N ALA A 319 25.95 9.22 -38.31
CA ALA A 319 25.26 8.23 -37.47
C ALA A 319 23.83 8.67 -37.18
N ALA A 320 22.88 7.75 -37.37
CA ALA A 320 21.49 7.98 -36.98
C ALA A 320 21.36 8.27 -35.48
N ALA A 321 20.48 9.20 -35.12
CA ALA A 321 20.24 9.55 -33.73
C ALA A 321 19.86 8.30 -32.88
N PRO A 322 20.46 8.12 -31.69
CA PRO A 322 20.18 6.99 -30.84
C PRO A 322 18.69 6.99 -30.42
N SER A 323 18.08 5.82 -30.33
CA SER A 323 16.71 5.71 -29.90
C SER A 323 16.54 6.20 -28.46
N GLN A 324 15.35 6.71 -28.12
CA GLN A 324 15.02 7.13 -26.75
C GLN A 324 15.31 6.02 -25.72
N ASN A 325 15.00 4.76 -26.04
CA ASN A 325 15.32 3.63 -25.19
C ASN A 325 16.82 3.49 -24.91
N THR A 326 17.68 3.74 -25.91
CA THR A 326 19.13 3.64 -25.76
C THR A 326 19.66 4.77 -24.86
N LEU A 327 19.12 5.98 -25.00
CA LEU A 327 19.44 7.11 -24.11
C LEU A 327 19.02 6.86 -22.66
N ILE A 328 17.81 6.33 -22.46
CA ILE A 328 17.33 5.94 -21.11
C ILE A 328 18.24 4.85 -20.51
N GLN A 329 18.64 3.85 -21.29
CA GLN A 329 19.55 2.81 -20.81
C GLN A 329 20.91 3.37 -20.42
N ALA A 330 21.44 4.32 -21.19
CA ALA A 330 22.68 5.02 -20.87
C ALA A 330 22.56 5.79 -19.55
N LEU A 331 21.50 6.57 -19.39
CA LEU A 331 21.23 7.31 -18.16
C LEU A 331 21.07 6.40 -16.95
N LEU A 332 20.31 5.29 -17.08
CA LEU A 332 20.10 4.32 -15.99
C LEU A 332 21.41 3.63 -15.59
N LEU A 333 22.27 3.29 -16.56
CA LEU A 333 23.55 2.64 -16.26
C LEU A 333 24.48 3.60 -15.49
N ILE A 334 24.54 4.86 -15.91
CA ILE A 334 25.31 5.91 -15.22
C ILE A 334 24.73 6.17 -13.82
N LYS A 335 23.40 6.25 -13.68
CA LYS A 335 22.74 6.42 -12.39
C LYS A 335 23.20 5.39 -11.35
N LYS A 336 23.35 4.13 -11.78
CA LYS A 336 23.81 3.04 -10.91
C LYS A 336 25.23 3.24 -10.39
N THR A 337 26.10 3.92 -11.14
CA THR A 337 27.45 4.23 -10.66
C THR A 337 27.48 5.36 -9.63
N LEU A 338 26.46 6.22 -9.60
CA LEU A 338 26.42 7.41 -8.73
C LEU A 338 25.96 7.09 -7.30
N LYS A 339 24.94 6.26 -7.16
CA LYS A 339 24.23 6.07 -5.87
C LYS A 339 23.77 4.64 -5.62
N ASP A 340 24.66 3.65 -5.80
CA ASP A 340 24.35 2.30 -5.37
C ASP A 340 24.86 2.07 -3.94
N PRO A 341 24.03 1.57 -3.01
CA PRO A 341 24.44 1.28 -1.63
C PRO A 341 25.60 0.31 -1.54
N GLN A 342 25.82 -0.55 -2.55
CA GLN A 342 26.89 -1.53 -2.58
C GLN A 342 28.28 -0.91 -2.82
N PHE A 343 28.36 0.36 -3.20
CA PHE A 343 29.61 1.13 -3.36
C PHE A 343 29.93 2.04 -2.17
N ILE A 344 29.12 2.00 -1.10
CA ILE A 344 29.39 2.74 0.13
C ILE A 344 30.50 2.04 0.91
N LEU A 345 31.57 2.79 1.23
CA LEU A 345 32.66 2.30 2.07
C LEU A 345 32.20 2.26 3.52
N ASN A 346 32.58 1.16 4.18
CA ASN A 346 32.51 1.10 5.64
C ASN A 346 33.81 1.68 6.20
N ASP A 347 33.73 2.76 6.97
CA ASP A 347 34.92 3.46 7.47
C ASP A 347 35.74 2.62 8.45
N HIS A 348 35.15 1.60 9.07
CA HIS A 348 35.85 0.75 10.05
C HIS A 348 36.46 -0.52 9.45
N ASP A 349 35.92 -1.04 8.34
CA ASP A 349 36.44 -2.23 7.66
C ASP A 349 36.05 -2.20 6.17
N PRO A 350 36.81 -1.49 5.34
CA PRO A 350 36.49 -1.34 3.91
C PRO A 350 36.78 -2.62 3.14
N GLU A 351 35.74 -3.24 2.60
CA GLU A 351 35.89 -4.42 1.73
C GLU A 351 36.76 -4.09 0.50
N PRO A 352 37.82 -4.89 0.19
CA PRO A 352 38.75 -4.59 -0.92
C PRO A 352 38.07 -4.44 -2.29
N ILE A 353 36.98 -5.20 -2.53
CA ILE A 353 36.21 -5.09 -3.78
C ILE A 353 35.50 -3.74 -3.89
N VAL A 354 34.97 -3.21 -2.79
CA VAL A 354 34.28 -1.90 -2.76
C VAL A 354 35.28 -0.78 -3.01
N VAL A 355 36.47 -0.86 -2.38
CA VAL A 355 37.57 0.08 -2.63
C VAL A 355 37.93 0.11 -4.11
N ARG A 356 38.11 -1.10 -4.71
CA ARG A 356 38.43 -1.21 -6.13
C ARG A 356 37.33 -0.67 -7.03
N CYS A 357 36.05 -0.94 -6.72
CA CYS A 357 34.92 -0.39 -7.46
C CYS A 357 34.95 1.14 -7.46
N ARG A 358 35.16 1.74 -6.29
CA ARG A 358 35.26 3.21 -6.18
C ARG A 358 36.44 3.79 -6.96
N GLU A 359 37.59 3.14 -6.90
CA GLU A 359 38.74 3.57 -7.70
C GLU A 359 38.43 3.60 -9.21
N VAL A 360 37.78 2.53 -9.72
CA VAL A 360 37.37 2.49 -11.14
C VAL A 360 36.36 3.58 -11.45
N ILE A 361 35.31 3.73 -10.63
CA ILE A 361 34.28 4.75 -10.85
C ILE A 361 34.88 6.15 -10.81
N GLU A 362 35.64 6.52 -9.78
CA GLU A 362 36.12 7.88 -9.55
C GLU A 362 37.29 8.27 -10.48
N LYS A 363 38.21 7.32 -10.75
CA LYS A 363 39.42 7.63 -11.54
C LYS A 363 39.26 7.35 -13.04
N GLU A 364 38.49 6.35 -13.43
CA GLU A 364 38.39 5.92 -14.82
C GLU A 364 37.13 6.44 -15.53
N PHE A 365 36.04 6.74 -14.75
CA PHE A 365 34.75 7.11 -15.34
C PHE A 365 34.24 8.48 -14.86
N MET A 366 33.93 8.64 -13.56
CA MET A 366 33.35 9.87 -13.00
C MET A 366 34.41 10.86 -12.53
N THR A 367 35.27 11.28 -13.46
CA THR A 367 36.27 12.34 -13.21
C THR A 367 35.56 13.67 -12.97
N SER A 368 36.32 14.66 -12.51
CA SER A 368 35.80 16.02 -12.32
C SER A 368 35.24 16.63 -13.62
N GLU A 369 35.88 16.37 -14.74
CA GLU A 369 35.48 16.85 -16.06
C GLU A 369 34.20 16.15 -16.51
N THR A 370 34.15 14.81 -16.41
CA THR A 370 32.96 14.02 -16.77
C THR A 370 31.76 14.42 -15.92
N THR A 371 31.96 14.66 -14.62
CA THR A 371 30.90 15.09 -13.70
C THR A 371 30.28 16.42 -14.11
N ASN A 372 31.12 17.44 -14.38
CA ASN A 372 30.64 18.75 -14.81
C ASN A 372 29.97 18.68 -16.19
N ARG A 373 30.54 17.92 -17.11
CA ARG A 373 29.97 17.73 -18.45
C ARG A 373 28.64 16.97 -18.41
N LEU A 374 28.51 15.96 -17.53
CA LEU A 374 27.25 15.28 -17.34
C LEU A 374 26.17 16.23 -16.83
N ALA A 375 26.46 17.04 -15.81
CA ALA A 375 25.51 18.02 -15.29
C ALA A 375 25.08 19.01 -16.39
N GLU A 376 26.05 19.52 -17.19
CA GLU A 376 25.77 20.41 -18.31
C GLU A 376 24.86 19.76 -19.36
N ILE A 377 25.15 18.54 -19.80
CA ILE A 377 24.36 17.82 -20.80
C ILE A 377 22.96 17.51 -20.28
N LEU A 378 22.83 17.09 -19.02
CA LEU A 378 21.53 16.85 -18.42
C LEU A 378 20.65 18.10 -18.45
N ILE A 379 21.15 19.24 -17.99
CA ILE A 379 20.41 20.51 -17.94
C ILE A 379 20.14 21.05 -19.35
N THR A 380 21.17 21.10 -20.22
CA THR A 380 21.05 21.81 -21.52
C THR A 380 20.40 20.99 -22.62
N LYS A 381 20.34 19.67 -22.49
CA LYS A 381 19.85 18.76 -23.53
C LYS A 381 18.70 17.87 -23.08
N TYR A 382 18.87 17.10 -21.99
CA TYR A 382 17.94 16.02 -21.64
C TYR A 382 16.81 16.40 -20.69
N MET A 383 16.99 17.46 -19.86
CA MET A 383 15.93 17.99 -19.00
C MET A 383 15.10 19.09 -19.69
N ARG A 384 15.51 19.49 -20.88
CA ARG A 384 14.87 20.54 -21.64
C ARG A 384 13.55 20.05 -22.26
N LEU A 385 12.53 20.91 -22.27
CA LEU A 385 11.30 20.69 -23.01
C LEU A 385 11.56 20.69 -24.51
N SER A 386 10.84 19.85 -25.25
CA SER A 386 10.89 19.78 -26.71
C SER A 386 9.69 20.51 -27.34
N GLU A 387 9.72 20.72 -28.65
CA GLU A 387 8.57 21.25 -29.39
C GLU A 387 7.37 20.30 -29.30
N ALA A 388 7.61 18.99 -29.29
CA ALA A 388 6.57 17.99 -29.13
C ALA A 388 5.90 18.08 -27.74
N ASP A 389 6.67 18.32 -26.66
CA ASP A 389 6.10 18.57 -25.33
C ASP A 389 5.18 19.81 -25.35
N MET A 390 5.50 20.83 -26.15
CA MET A 390 4.68 22.03 -26.26
C MET A 390 3.42 21.83 -27.09
N GLU A 391 3.49 21.01 -28.14
CA GLU A 391 2.30 20.62 -28.91
C GLU A 391 1.30 19.84 -28.05
N GLU A 392 1.80 18.92 -27.25
CA GLU A 392 0.98 18.14 -26.30
C GLU A 392 0.41 19.03 -25.19
N TRP A 393 1.22 19.93 -24.61
CA TRP A 393 0.77 20.93 -23.66
C TRP A 393 -0.40 21.76 -24.18
N ASP A 394 -0.32 22.19 -25.43
CA ASP A 394 -1.37 23.07 -26.01
C ASP A 394 -2.61 22.29 -26.47
N SER A 395 -2.44 21.01 -26.88
CA SER A 395 -3.57 20.17 -27.33
C SER A 395 -4.29 19.47 -26.19
N SER A 396 -3.58 19.03 -25.16
CA SER A 396 -4.10 18.22 -24.04
C SER A 396 -3.48 18.67 -22.71
N PRO A 397 -3.79 19.87 -22.21
CA PRO A 397 -3.11 20.46 -21.05
C PRO A 397 -3.30 19.69 -19.75
N GLU A 398 -4.43 18.99 -19.59
CA GLU A 398 -4.69 18.16 -18.41
C GLU A 398 -3.88 16.88 -18.44
N GLU A 399 -3.89 16.13 -19.54
CA GLU A 399 -3.12 14.91 -19.71
C GLU A 399 -1.63 15.18 -19.54
N TRP A 400 -1.13 16.26 -20.18
CA TRP A 400 0.25 16.68 -20.06
C TRP A 400 0.65 16.98 -18.59
N ALA A 401 -0.19 17.70 -17.83
CA ALA A 401 0.05 18.01 -16.43
C ALA A 401 0.02 16.76 -15.54
N LEU A 402 -0.81 15.78 -15.88
CA LEU A 402 -0.88 14.50 -15.16
C LEU A 402 0.33 13.62 -15.43
N GLU A 403 0.79 13.54 -16.70
CA GLU A 403 1.95 12.75 -17.08
C GLU A 403 3.25 13.30 -16.48
N GLU A 404 3.40 14.64 -16.37
CA GLU A 404 4.58 15.24 -15.77
C GLU A 404 4.76 14.91 -14.29
N GLU A 405 3.67 14.66 -13.57
CA GLU A 405 3.70 14.24 -12.16
C GLU A 405 3.85 12.72 -11.99
N ALA A 406 3.67 11.94 -13.06
CA ALA A 406 3.78 10.48 -13.01
C ALA A 406 5.21 10.01 -12.74
N ASP A 407 5.36 8.94 -11.95
CA ASP A 407 6.67 8.31 -11.69
C ASP A 407 7.16 7.49 -12.89
N SER A 408 7.38 8.17 -14.03
CA SER A 408 7.71 7.59 -15.34
C SER A 408 9.21 7.56 -15.66
N TRP A 409 10.08 7.90 -14.71
CA TRP A 409 11.52 8.06 -14.94
C TRP A 409 12.25 6.84 -15.53
N LYS A 410 11.72 5.65 -15.41
CA LYS A 410 12.28 4.44 -16.05
C LYS A 410 11.93 4.31 -17.53
N TYR A 411 10.96 5.07 -18.01
CA TYR A 411 10.36 4.89 -19.33
C TYR A 411 10.41 6.15 -20.20
N GLN A 412 10.54 7.32 -19.60
CA GLN A 412 10.59 8.62 -20.28
C GLN A 412 11.94 9.28 -20.09
N LEU A 413 12.44 9.92 -21.15
CA LEU A 413 13.82 10.44 -21.19
C LEU A 413 14.03 11.60 -20.21
N ARG A 414 13.17 12.62 -20.25
CA ARG A 414 13.27 13.80 -19.39
C ARG A 414 13.16 13.47 -17.90
N PRO A 415 12.14 12.74 -17.41
CA PRO A 415 12.08 12.31 -16.00
C PRO A 415 13.28 11.44 -15.59
N CYS A 416 13.81 10.62 -16.51
CA CYS A 416 15.03 9.85 -16.26
C CYS A 416 16.24 10.77 -16.05
N ALA A 417 16.40 11.78 -16.90
CA ALA A 417 17.49 12.77 -16.80
C ALA A 417 17.41 13.58 -15.49
N GLU A 418 16.20 14.01 -15.10
CA GLU A 418 15.94 14.69 -13.83
C GLU A 418 16.35 13.82 -12.64
N LYS A 419 16.00 12.53 -12.65
CA LYS A 419 16.39 11.60 -11.59
C LYS A 419 17.89 11.35 -11.50
N VAL A 420 18.55 11.24 -12.65
CA VAL A 420 20.02 11.14 -12.72
C VAL A 420 20.69 12.41 -12.22
N PHE A 421 20.14 13.57 -12.57
CA PHE A 421 20.63 14.87 -12.11
C PHE A 421 20.55 15.01 -10.59
N MET A 422 19.42 14.62 -9.98
CA MET A 422 19.27 14.63 -8.52
C MET A 422 20.32 13.75 -7.82
N ASP A 423 20.54 12.54 -8.32
CA ASP A 423 21.54 11.64 -7.74
C ASP A 423 22.97 12.17 -7.96
N LEU A 424 23.26 12.78 -9.11
CA LEU A 424 24.53 13.41 -9.42
C LEU A 424 24.81 14.61 -8.49
N LEU A 425 23.84 15.51 -8.33
CA LEU A 425 23.94 16.68 -7.46
C LEU A 425 24.15 16.25 -6.00
N SER A 426 23.36 15.31 -5.50
CA SER A 426 23.48 14.79 -4.13
C SER A 426 24.87 14.17 -3.90
N SER A 427 25.39 13.39 -4.86
CA SER A 427 26.72 12.75 -4.73
C SER A 427 27.90 13.74 -4.86
N GLN A 428 27.74 14.83 -5.60
CA GLN A 428 28.80 15.82 -5.90
C GLN A 428 28.42 17.25 -5.47
N ARG A 429 27.66 17.37 -4.38
CA ARG A 429 27.09 18.62 -3.87
C ARG A 429 28.10 19.78 -3.80
N SER A 430 29.25 19.54 -3.17
CA SER A 430 30.27 20.58 -2.96
C SER A 430 30.82 21.19 -4.26
N ARG A 431 30.80 20.44 -5.36
CA ARG A 431 31.27 20.85 -6.68
C ARG A 431 30.16 21.48 -7.49
N LEU A 432 29.00 20.87 -7.57
CA LEU A 432 27.94 21.27 -8.51
C LEU A 432 27.06 22.40 -7.96
N SER A 433 26.87 22.53 -6.63
CA SER A 433 26.07 23.62 -6.07
C SER A 433 26.54 25.00 -6.46
N PRO A 434 27.86 25.35 -6.37
CA PRO A 434 28.33 26.65 -6.81
C PRO A 434 28.11 26.92 -8.31
N LEU A 435 28.28 25.89 -9.15
CA LEU A 435 28.03 25.99 -10.60
C LEU A 435 26.57 26.25 -10.90
N LEU A 436 25.68 25.58 -10.19
CA LEU A 436 24.23 25.74 -10.34
C LEU A 436 23.76 27.13 -9.92
N VAL A 437 24.27 27.63 -8.79
CA VAL A 437 24.02 29.02 -8.34
C VAL A 437 24.50 30.06 -9.36
N GLN A 438 25.69 29.86 -9.90
CA GLN A 438 26.20 30.72 -10.96
C GLN A 438 25.32 30.69 -12.21
N LEU A 439 24.88 29.50 -12.63
CA LEU A 439 24.02 29.31 -13.80
C LEU A 439 22.65 29.96 -13.56
N ALA A 440 22.05 29.79 -12.36
CA ALA A 440 20.83 30.49 -11.98
C ALA A 440 20.96 32.01 -12.06
N GLY A 441 22.10 32.56 -11.68
CA GLY A 441 22.40 34.00 -11.78
C GLY A 441 22.42 34.53 -13.23
N THR A 442 22.53 33.70 -14.25
CA THR A 442 22.48 34.11 -15.67
C THR A 442 21.07 34.20 -16.24
N THR A 443 20.08 33.64 -15.56
CA THR A 443 18.68 33.50 -16.04
C THR A 443 17.96 34.83 -16.31
N PRO A 444 18.21 35.95 -15.61
CA PRO A 444 17.55 37.25 -15.90
C PRO A 444 17.71 37.75 -17.31
N THR A 445 18.89 37.52 -17.94
CA THR A 445 19.19 37.99 -19.30
C THR A 445 18.98 36.92 -20.38
N MET A 446 18.48 35.76 -20.01
CA MET A 446 18.32 34.62 -20.92
C MET A 446 17.06 34.75 -21.78
N THR A 447 17.22 34.61 -23.09
CA THR A 447 16.10 34.65 -24.06
C THR A 447 15.58 33.25 -24.43
N ASP A 448 16.40 32.21 -24.26
CA ASP A 448 16.00 30.84 -24.48
C ASP A 448 15.15 30.34 -23.27
N LEU A 449 13.85 30.32 -23.45
CA LEU A 449 12.89 29.95 -22.38
C LEU A 449 12.96 28.46 -22.02
N PHE A 450 13.27 27.57 -22.96
CA PHE A 450 13.42 26.14 -22.67
C PHE A 450 14.67 25.86 -21.84
N LEU A 451 15.79 26.54 -22.13
CA LEU A 451 17.01 26.45 -21.33
C LEU A 451 16.76 27.05 -19.92
N LYS A 452 16.09 28.18 -19.85
CA LYS A 452 15.73 28.82 -18.59
C LYS A 452 14.85 27.93 -17.75
N ASP A 453 13.82 27.26 -18.34
CA ASP A 453 12.97 26.28 -17.66
C ASP A 453 13.79 25.12 -17.10
N SER A 454 14.72 24.54 -17.88
CA SER A 454 15.54 23.42 -17.41
C SER A 454 16.51 23.83 -16.29
N ILE A 455 17.03 25.04 -16.27
CA ILE A 455 17.82 25.57 -15.15
C ILE A 455 16.95 25.71 -13.90
N TYR A 456 15.76 26.28 -14.02
CA TYR A 456 14.82 26.38 -12.90
C TYR A 456 14.36 24.99 -12.40
N CYS A 457 14.18 24.03 -13.32
CA CYS A 457 13.96 22.64 -12.97
C CYS A 457 15.11 22.07 -12.13
N ALA A 458 16.35 22.28 -12.56
CA ALA A 458 17.53 21.81 -11.84
C ALA A 458 17.65 22.43 -10.44
N VAL A 459 17.35 23.73 -10.30
CA VAL A 459 17.35 24.43 -8.99
C VAL A 459 16.22 23.92 -8.08
N GLY A 460 15.04 23.67 -8.64
CA GLY A 460 13.91 23.12 -7.88
C GLY A 460 14.17 21.68 -7.39
N LEU A 461 14.69 20.81 -8.29
CA LEU A 461 15.08 19.43 -7.93
C LEU A 461 16.20 19.40 -6.88
N GLY A 462 17.11 20.40 -6.94
CA GLY A 462 18.23 20.52 -6.02
C GLY A 462 17.91 21.27 -4.72
N SER A 463 16.68 21.61 -4.40
CA SER A 463 16.32 22.47 -3.27
C SER A 463 17.00 22.06 -1.94
N HIS A 464 16.99 20.76 -1.60
CA HIS A 464 17.65 20.25 -0.40
C HIS A 464 19.18 20.33 -0.44
N ASP A 465 19.77 20.09 -1.63
CA ASP A 465 21.23 20.14 -1.80
C ASP A 465 21.76 21.57 -1.90
N LEU A 466 20.92 22.51 -2.32
CA LEU A 466 21.20 23.94 -2.42
C LEU A 466 20.83 24.73 -1.16
N TYR A 467 20.30 24.07 -0.12
CA TYR A 467 19.98 24.70 1.14
C TYR A 467 21.20 25.46 1.69
N GLY A 468 21.01 26.74 2.02
CA GLY A 468 22.06 27.66 2.48
C GLY A 468 22.98 28.22 1.39
N ALA A 469 22.91 27.73 0.13
CA ALA A 469 23.65 28.28 -1.00
C ALA A 469 22.80 29.26 -1.83
N VAL A 470 21.47 29.12 -1.80
CA VAL A 470 20.50 29.99 -2.48
C VAL A 470 19.67 30.73 -1.45
N ASP A 471 19.64 32.05 -1.47
CA ASP A 471 18.67 32.87 -0.75
C ASP A 471 17.37 32.90 -1.55
N PHE A 472 16.52 31.90 -1.32
CA PHE A 472 15.29 31.73 -2.09
C PHE A 472 14.27 32.84 -1.79
N ASP A 473 14.19 33.33 -0.58
CA ASP A 473 13.28 34.42 -0.20
C ASP A 473 13.58 35.71 -0.99
N SER A 474 14.84 36.09 -1.05
CA SER A 474 15.24 37.26 -1.84
C SER A 474 14.99 37.06 -3.34
N TRP A 475 15.23 35.86 -3.84
CA TRP A 475 14.96 35.51 -5.25
C TRP A 475 13.46 35.53 -5.58
N LEU A 476 12.63 34.95 -4.70
CA LEU A 476 11.18 34.94 -4.82
C LEU A 476 10.59 36.36 -4.80
N ASN A 477 10.97 37.15 -3.80
CA ASN A 477 10.47 38.52 -3.64
C ASN A 477 10.96 39.47 -4.72
N GLY A 478 12.05 39.14 -5.41
CA GLY A 478 12.65 39.92 -6.48
C GLY A 478 12.29 39.41 -7.88
N GLN A 479 13.23 38.67 -8.48
CA GLN A 479 13.18 38.26 -9.88
C GLN A 479 11.97 37.37 -10.19
N LEU A 480 11.69 36.31 -9.38
CA LEU A 480 10.66 35.35 -9.71
C LEU A 480 9.27 35.99 -9.72
N SER A 481 8.97 36.87 -8.77
CA SER A 481 7.70 37.60 -8.70
C SER A 481 7.53 38.56 -9.90
N GLN A 482 8.63 39.16 -10.40
CA GLN A 482 8.58 39.98 -11.61
C GLN A 482 8.35 39.15 -12.88
N GLU A 483 8.97 37.98 -12.95
CA GLU A 483 8.82 37.08 -14.11
C GLU A 483 7.40 36.51 -14.21
N VAL A 484 6.75 36.27 -13.08
CA VAL A 484 5.35 35.83 -13.03
C VAL A 484 4.40 36.88 -13.64
N GLN A 485 4.74 38.16 -13.53
CA GLN A 485 3.95 39.27 -14.12
C GLN A 485 4.20 39.45 -15.62
N ASN A 486 5.14 38.75 -16.24
CA ASN A 486 5.40 38.86 -17.67
C ASN A 486 4.23 38.30 -18.48
N ALA A 487 3.57 39.17 -19.23
CA ALA A 487 2.36 38.84 -19.99
C ALA A 487 2.62 38.16 -21.35
N ASP A 488 3.88 37.94 -21.75
CA ASP A 488 4.20 37.21 -22.99
C ASP A 488 3.58 35.80 -22.94
N PRO A 489 2.77 35.41 -23.93
CA PRO A 489 2.15 34.09 -23.99
C PRO A 489 3.17 32.92 -23.89
N ASN A 490 4.36 33.08 -24.46
CA ASN A 490 5.43 32.06 -24.42
C ASN A 490 6.01 31.90 -23.00
N TYR A 491 5.85 32.94 -22.15
CA TYR A 491 6.35 32.92 -20.77
C TYR A 491 5.52 32.00 -19.85
N LYS A 492 4.40 31.43 -20.34
CA LYS A 492 3.61 30.40 -19.65
C LYS A 492 4.49 29.27 -19.11
N ILE A 493 5.54 28.89 -19.86
CA ILE A 493 6.51 27.86 -19.49
C ILE A 493 7.21 28.25 -18.18
N ILE A 494 7.73 29.45 -18.09
CA ILE A 494 8.44 29.96 -16.91
C ILE A 494 7.50 30.19 -15.74
N ARG A 495 6.30 30.75 -15.97
CA ARG A 495 5.28 30.96 -14.93
C ARG A 495 4.89 29.64 -14.27
N ARG A 496 4.65 28.59 -15.05
CA ARG A 496 4.39 27.26 -14.53
C ARG A 496 5.56 26.72 -13.74
N ARG A 497 6.80 26.83 -14.28
CA ARG A 497 8.02 26.35 -13.61
C ARG A 497 8.29 27.06 -12.28
N ILE A 498 7.99 28.34 -12.19
CA ILE A 498 8.09 29.10 -10.93
C ILE A 498 7.11 28.56 -9.89
N ALA A 499 5.85 28.30 -10.27
CA ALA A 499 4.88 27.69 -9.37
C ALA A 499 5.37 26.34 -8.83
N TRP A 500 5.86 25.47 -9.71
CA TRP A 500 6.41 24.16 -9.35
C TRP A 500 7.67 24.29 -8.46
N MET A 501 8.58 25.21 -8.78
CA MET A 501 9.81 25.42 -8.02
C MET A 501 9.51 25.94 -6.59
N ILE A 502 8.56 26.85 -6.43
CA ILE A 502 8.11 27.30 -5.11
C ILE A 502 7.62 26.11 -4.27
N GLY A 503 6.81 25.19 -4.84
CA GLY A 503 6.38 23.99 -4.16
C GLY A 503 7.53 23.07 -3.71
N LYS A 504 8.67 23.07 -4.44
CA LYS A 504 9.87 22.32 -4.02
C LYS A 504 10.66 22.98 -2.90
N TRP A 505 10.57 24.30 -2.79
CA TRP A 505 11.33 25.07 -1.80
C TRP A 505 10.54 25.39 -0.52
N VAL A 506 9.20 25.29 -0.53
CA VAL A 506 8.36 25.73 0.58
C VAL A 506 8.69 25.03 1.90
N SER A 507 8.96 23.75 1.86
CA SER A 507 9.32 22.95 3.03
C SER A 507 10.83 22.91 3.32
N VAL A 508 11.65 23.58 2.49
CA VAL A 508 13.10 23.57 2.61
C VAL A 508 13.63 24.87 3.20
N ASN A 509 13.28 26.01 2.61
CA ASN A 509 13.83 27.30 3.01
C ASN A 509 12.99 28.51 2.55
N ILE A 510 11.68 28.49 2.75
CA ILE A 510 10.84 29.70 2.60
C ILE A 510 10.40 30.15 3.99
N SER A 511 10.84 31.38 4.35
CA SER A 511 10.51 31.94 5.65
C SER A 511 9.02 32.27 5.77
N LYS A 512 8.51 32.33 7.01
CA LYS A 512 7.13 32.80 7.29
C LYS A 512 6.86 34.19 6.69
N ALA A 513 7.87 35.07 6.64
CA ALA A 513 7.74 36.40 6.06
C ALA A 513 7.55 36.41 4.54
N ALA A 514 8.10 35.42 3.83
CA ALA A 514 7.97 35.29 2.37
C ALA A 514 6.69 34.54 1.93
N ARG A 515 6.00 33.83 2.81
CA ARG A 515 4.78 33.08 2.49
C ARG A 515 3.66 33.90 1.88
N PRO A 516 3.37 35.14 2.31
CA PRO A 516 2.38 35.99 1.61
C PRO A 516 2.73 36.22 0.13
N THR A 517 4.03 36.28 -0.22
CA THR A 517 4.46 36.37 -1.62
C THR A 517 4.18 35.08 -2.37
N VAL A 518 4.39 33.90 -1.74
CA VAL A 518 4.00 32.59 -2.31
C VAL A 518 2.51 32.60 -2.67
N TYR A 519 1.66 32.97 -1.71
CA TYR A 519 0.20 32.99 -1.93
C TYR A 519 -0.18 33.96 -3.04
N THR A 520 0.41 35.17 -3.05
CA THR A 520 0.18 36.16 -4.11
C THR A 520 0.55 35.62 -5.49
N VAL A 521 1.70 34.97 -5.63
CA VAL A 521 2.14 34.34 -6.87
C VAL A 521 1.19 33.23 -7.33
N MET A 522 0.83 32.30 -6.43
CA MET A 522 -0.06 31.20 -6.77
C MET A 522 -1.44 31.68 -7.19
N LEU A 523 -2.00 32.66 -6.48
CA LEU A 523 -3.31 33.22 -6.82
C LEU A 523 -3.29 34.04 -8.12
N HIS A 524 -2.16 34.69 -8.42
CA HIS A 524 -1.98 35.34 -9.71
C HIS A 524 -2.04 34.33 -10.86
N LEU A 525 -1.40 33.16 -10.67
CA LEU A 525 -1.35 32.07 -11.66
C LEU A 525 -2.64 31.24 -11.73
N LEU A 526 -3.56 31.35 -10.77
CA LEU A 526 -4.88 30.71 -10.81
C LEU A 526 -5.93 31.51 -11.61
N ARG A 527 -5.61 32.70 -12.10
CA ARG A 527 -6.55 33.55 -12.83
C ARG A 527 -7.02 32.90 -14.14
N PRO A 528 -8.26 33.15 -14.59
CA PRO A 528 -8.82 32.54 -15.79
C PRO A 528 -8.10 32.95 -17.10
N GLU A 529 -7.33 34.06 -17.10
CA GLU A 529 -6.55 34.49 -18.25
C GLU A 529 -5.28 33.66 -18.48
N GLU A 530 -4.87 32.85 -17.46
CA GLU A 530 -3.70 32.02 -17.54
C GLU A 530 -4.03 30.66 -18.19
N HIS A 531 -3.03 30.05 -18.80
CA HIS A 531 -3.15 28.74 -19.45
C HIS A 531 -3.50 27.64 -18.42
N LEU A 532 -4.39 26.69 -18.78
CA LEU A 532 -4.91 25.69 -17.86
C LEU A 532 -3.80 24.87 -17.17
N ALA A 533 -2.76 24.44 -17.90
CA ALA A 533 -1.62 23.70 -17.33
C ALA A 533 -0.85 24.51 -16.26
N VAL A 534 -0.78 25.84 -16.41
CA VAL A 534 -0.16 26.73 -15.40
C VAL A 534 -1.07 26.82 -14.16
N ARG A 535 -2.37 26.95 -14.36
CA ARG A 535 -3.36 27.00 -13.27
C ARG A 535 -3.40 25.69 -12.47
N LEU A 536 -3.28 24.53 -13.14
CA LEU A 536 -3.17 23.23 -12.49
C LEU A 536 -1.89 23.13 -11.64
N ALA A 537 -0.75 23.58 -12.18
CA ALA A 537 0.50 23.63 -11.43
C ALA A 537 0.41 24.57 -10.22
N ALA A 538 -0.25 25.74 -10.38
CA ALA A 538 -0.46 26.69 -9.29
C ALA A 538 -1.37 26.10 -8.19
N ALA A 539 -2.46 25.43 -8.54
CA ALA A 539 -3.34 24.75 -7.59
C ALA A 539 -2.61 23.65 -6.79
N GLN A 540 -1.85 22.81 -7.48
CA GLN A 540 -1.08 21.74 -6.85
C GLN A 540 -0.01 22.27 -5.88
N ASN A 541 0.70 23.34 -6.27
CA ASN A 541 1.76 23.88 -5.42
C ASN A 541 1.22 24.84 -4.35
N LEU A 542 0.04 25.42 -4.54
CA LEU A 542 -0.72 26.07 -3.47
C LEU A 542 -1.09 25.05 -2.38
N LYS A 543 -1.60 23.87 -2.76
CA LYS A 543 -1.84 22.76 -1.82
C LYS A 543 -0.59 22.47 -1.01
N VAL A 544 0.57 22.22 -1.69
CA VAL A 544 1.84 21.92 -1.00
C VAL A 544 2.23 23.04 -0.03
N SER A 545 1.98 24.30 -0.39
CA SER A 545 2.33 25.46 0.44
C SER A 545 1.43 25.64 1.68
N ILE A 546 0.22 25.12 1.64
CA ILE A 546 -0.75 25.16 2.74
C ILE A 546 -0.59 23.93 3.64
N ASP A 547 -0.23 22.78 3.06
CA ASP A 547 -0.01 21.52 3.78
C ASP A 547 1.39 21.44 4.44
N ASP A 548 2.00 22.57 4.68
CA ASP A 548 3.33 22.68 5.28
C ASP A 548 3.25 22.90 6.80
N TRP A 549 4.30 22.46 7.53
CA TRP A 549 4.38 22.57 9.00
C TRP A 549 4.31 24.02 9.51
N ASP A 550 4.93 24.95 8.75
CA ASP A 550 4.99 26.36 9.10
C ASP A 550 3.79 27.17 8.61
N PHE A 551 2.71 26.50 8.16
CA PHE A 551 1.50 27.17 7.73
C PHE A 551 0.80 27.84 8.93
N GLU A 552 0.40 29.10 8.73
CA GLU A 552 -0.35 29.90 9.72
C GLU A 552 -1.68 30.37 9.09
N PRO A 553 -2.85 29.93 9.62
CA PRO A 553 -4.17 30.31 9.05
C PRO A 553 -4.35 31.82 8.94
N GLN A 554 -3.90 32.60 9.93
CA GLN A 554 -4.02 34.06 9.94
C GLN A 554 -3.24 34.73 8.79
N SER A 555 -2.10 34.14 8.42
CA SER A 555 -1.29 34.63 7.29
C SER A 555 -1.96 34.36 5.93
N PHE A 556 -2.75 33.29 5.81
CA PHE A 556 -3.46 32.91 4.60
C PHE A 556 -4.88 33.50 4.50
N ALA A 557 -5.51 33.86 5.62
CA ALA A 557 -6.89 34.36 5.67
C ALA A 557 -7.18 35.50 4.68
N PRO A 558 -6.30 36.48 4.40
CA PRO A 558 -6.54 37.53 3.41
C PRO A 558 -6.64 37.02 1.95
N PHE A 559 -6.11 35.83 1.70
CA PHE A 559 -6.04 35.20 0.38
C PHE A 559 -7.14 34.16 0.13
N LEU A 560 -7.85 33.74 1.18
CA LEU A 560 -8.78 32.61 1.18
C LEU A 560 -9.92 32.78 0.16
N GLU A 561 -10.52 33.97 0.07
CA GLU A 561 -11.61 34.24 -0.89
C GLU A 561 -11.15 34.01 -2.33
N GLN A 562 -9.98 34.59 -2.68
CA GLN A 562 -9.44 34.45 -4.03
C GLN A 562 -9.04 33.00 -4.34
N ALA A 563 -8.51 32.27 -3.35
CA ALA A 563 -8.17 30.86 -3.49
C ALA A 563 -9.40 30.00 -3.79
N VAL A 564 -10.47 30.14 -3.01
CA VAL A 564 -11.72 29.40 -3.22
C VAL A 564 -12.34 29.73 -4.59
N GLN A 565 -12.40 31.02 -4.97
CA GLN A 565 -12.91 31.44 -6.26
C GLN A 565 -12.07 30.92 -7.43
N GLY A 566 -10.74 31.03 -7.34
CA GLY A 566 -9.82 30.55 -8.37
C GLY A 566 -9.93 29.04 -8.59
N LEU A 567 -9.96 28.26 -7.50
CA LEU A 567 -10.12 26.80 -7.59
C LEU A 567 -11.49 26.37 -8.14
N ARG A 568 -12.56 27.10 -7.80
CA ARG A 568 -13.89 26.87 -8.40
C ARG A 568 -13.88 27.08 -9.91
N LEU A 569 -13.22 28.13 -10.39
CA LEU A 569 -13.09 28.39 -11.82
C LEU A 569 -12.29 27.29 -12.52
N VAL A 570 -11.15 26.85 -11.95
CA VAL A 570 -10.40 25.71 -12.49
C VAL A 570 -11.26 24.47 -12.53
N MET A 571 -11.99 24.17 -11.45
CA MET A 571 -12.90 23.01 -11.37
C MET A 571 -13.96 23.01 -12.48
N SER A 572 -14.45 24.16 -12.88
CA SER A 572 -15.46 24.28 -13.95
C SER A 572 -14.90 24.08 -15.36
N GLU A 573 -13.59 24.18 -15.54
CA GLU A 573 -12.91 24.05 -16.84
C GLU A 573 -12.29 22.67 -17.04
N VAL A 574 -11.89 21.97 -15.96
CA VAL A 574 -11.28 20.65 -16.05
C VAL A 574 -12.33 19.58 -16.40
N GLU A 575 -11.95 18.69 -17.30
CA GLU A 575 -12.80 17.57 -17.74
C GLU A 575 -12.36 16.25 -17.14
N GLU A 576 -11.02 16.02 -17.01
CA GLU A 576 -10.45 14.78 -16.53
C GLU A 576 -10.74 14.53 -15.03
N PRO A 577 -11.17 13.30 -14.67
CA PRO A 577 -11.46 12.94 -13.29
C PRO A 577 -10.27 13.15 -12.35
N ASP A 578 -9.06 12.85 -12.81
CA ASP A 578 -7.83 12.99 -12.03
C ASP A 578 -7.51 14.46 -11.74
N SER A 579 -7.74 15.35 -12.71
CA SER A 579 -7.63 16.80 -12.51
C SER A 579 -8.64 17.30 -11.48
N LYS A 580 -9.88 16.83 -11.56
CA LYS A 580 -10.94 17.18 -10.58
C LYS A 580 -10.56 16.72 -9.18
N MET A 581 -10.05 15.50 -9.03
CA MET A 581 -9.58 14.97 -7.74
C MET A 581 -8.44 15.81 -7.17
N LYS A 582 -7.49 16.27 -7.99
CA LYS A 582 -6.40 17.16 -7.53
C LYS A 582 -6.91 18.49 -7.02
N ILE A 583 -7.88 19.10 -7.71
CA ILE A 583 -8.48 20.36 -7.25
C ILE A 583 -9.29 20.15 -5.97
N LEU A 584 -10.09 19.09 -5.87
CA LEU A 584 -10.79 18.73 -4.64
C LEU A 584 -9.83 18.50 -3.48
N SER A 585 -8.71 17.83 -3.73
CA SER A 585 -7.68 17.62 -2.72
C SER A 585 -7.06 18.93 -2.23
N CYS A 586 -6.81 19.88 -3.14
CA CYS A 586 -6.36 21.23 -2.76
C CYS A 586 -7.40 21.95 -1.89
N MET A 587 -8.67 21.91 -2.29
CA MET A 587 -9.77 22.49 -1.51
C MET A 587 -9.91 21.81 -0.14
N SER A 588 -9.76 20.49 -0.07
CA SER A 588 -9.84 19.73 1.20
C SER A 588 -8.77 20.17 2.19
N ILE A 589 -7.52 20.34 1.74
CA ILE A 589 -6.43 20.85 2.57
C ILE A 589 -6.70 22.30 3.01
N ILE A 590 -7.20 23.14 2.13
CA ILE A 590 -7.59 24.52 2.52
C ILE A 590 -8.66 24.50 3.61
N VAL A 591 -9.70 23.69 3.44
CA VAL A 591 -10.77 23.52 4.43
C VAL A 591 -10.20 23.07 5.77
N GLU A 592 -9.40 22.00 5.75
CA GLU A 592 -8.79 21.43 6.95
C GLU A 592 -7.89 22.43 7.69
N ARG A 593 -6.96 23.08 6.97
CA ARG A 593 -5.96 23.95 7.57
C ARG A 593 -6.52 25.32 7.99
N MET A 594 -7.62 25.77 7.36
CA MET A 594 -8.30 27.03 7.74
C MET A 594 -9.33 26.84 8.86
N ASP A 595 -9.75 25.60 9.13
CA ASP A 595 -10.73 25.24 10.15
C ASP A 595 -11.96 26.20 10.14
N GLU A 596 -12.35 26.75 11.27
CA GLU A 596 -13.52 27.64 11.39
C GLU A 596 -13.49 28.87 10.48
N HIS A 597 -12.30 29.31 10.03
CA HIS A 597 -12.16 30.43 9.10
C HIS A 597 -12.78 30.16 7.70
N ILE A 598 -13.04 28.89 7.36
CA ILE A 598 -13.68 28.54 6.09
C ILE A 598 -15.19 28.82 6.08
N ALA A 599 -15.83 28.98 7.23
CA ALA A 599 -17.28 29.08 7.36
C ALA A 599 -17.94 30.12 6.41
N PRO A 600 -17.37 31.32 6.18
CA PRO A 600 -17.96 32.29 5.23
C PRO A 600 -17.94 31.82 3.77
N TYR A 601 -17.07 30.91 3.42
CA TYR A 601 -16.84 30.42 2.05
C TYR A 601 -17.35 28.98 1.82
N ALA A 602 -17.75 28.28 2.89
CA ALA A 602 -18.19 26.89 2.85
C ALA A 602 -19.32 26.65 1.86
N GLN A 603 -20.31 27.58 1.80
CA GLN A 603 -21.45 27.48 0.88
C GLN A 603 -20.97 27.42 -0.58
N GLN A 604 -19.96 28.20 -0.96
CA GLN A 604 -19.42 28.22 -2.31
C GLN A 604 -18.76 26.89 -2.71
N ILE A 605 -18.17 26.18 -1.76
CA ILE A 605 -17.58 24.85 -1.97
C ILE A 605 -18.69 23.80 -2.05
N ILE A 606 -19.66 23.86 -1.14
CA ILE A 606 -20.78 22.92 -1.07
C ILE A 606 -21.59 22.91 -2.37
N GLU A 607 -21.81 24.08 -2.99
CA GLU A 607 -22.55 24.19 -4.25
C GLU A 607 -21.91 23.42 -5.43
N LEU A 608 -20.60 23.16 -5.39
CA LEU A 608 -19.90 22.37 -6.40
C LEU A 608 -20.16 20.87 -6.27
N LEU A 609 -20.41 20.38 -5.06
CA LEU A 609 -20.33 18.94 -4.78
C LEU A 609 -21.51 18.13 -5.35
N PRO A 610 -22.79 18.55 -5.26
CA PRO A 610 -23.90 17.78 -5.83
C PRO A 610 -23.81 17.55 -7.35
N PRO A 611 -23.52 18.56 -8.20
CA PRO A 611 -23.35 18.32 -9.63
C PRO A 611 -22.12 17.44 -9.94
N LEU A 612 -21.03 17.58 -9.20
CA LEU A 612 -19.86 16.71 -9.34
C LEU A 612 -20.19 15.26 -8.96
N TRP A 613 -20.94 15.04 -7.88
CA TRP A 613 -21.39 13.71 -7.46
C TRP A 613 -22.25 13.03 -8.53
N GLN A 614 -23.17 13.77 -9.14
CA GLN A 614 -24.01 13.24 -10.21
C GLN A 614 -23.21 12.92 -11.47
N ALA A 615 -22.24 13.75 -11.83
CA ALA A 615 -21.35 13.52 -12.97
C ALA A 615 -20.39 12.34 -12.74
N ALA A 616 -20.07 12.02 -11.49
CA ALA A 616 -19.15 10.95 -11.09
C ALA A 616 -19.83 9.59 -10.88
N ALA A 617 -21.00 9.33 -11.46
CA ALA A 617 -21.83 8.14 -11.17
C ALA A 617 -21.08 6.80 -11.24
N ASP A 618 -20.12 6.66 -12.18
CA ASP A 618 -19.30 5.43 -12.35
C ASP A 618 -17.82 5.65 -11.98
N GLN A 619 -17.48 6.79 -11.34
CA GLN A 619 -16.11 7.18 -11.03
C GLN A 619 -15.89 7.18 -9.51
N HIS A 620 -15.75 6.00 -8.93
CA HIS A 620 -15.72 5.84 -7.47
C HIS A 620 -14.56 6.59 -6.78
N LEU A 621 -13.40 6.78 -7.45
CA LEU A 621 -12.30 7.57 -6.90
C LEU A 621 -12.66 9.06 -6.78
N LEU A 622 -13.38 9.60 -7.75
CA LEU A 622 -13.87 10.97 -7.68
C LEU A 622 -14.98 11.12 -6.61
N GLN A 623 -15.85 10.12 -6.49
CA GLN A 623 -16.85 10.08 -5.41
C GLN A 623 -16.18 10.02 -4.03
N SER A 624 -15.11 9.23 -3.87
CA SER A 624 -14.28 9.19 -2.66
C SER A 624 -13.69 10.57 -2.33
N ALA A 625 -13.11 11.26 -3.31
CA ALA A 625 -12.58 12.61 -3.11
C ALA A 625 -13.67 13.62 -2.67
N ILE A 626 -14.91 13.45 -3.13
CA ILE A 626 -16.06 14.28 -2.69
C ILE A 626 -16.43 13.95 -1.23
N LEU A 627 -16.41 12.67 -0.83
CA LEU A 627 -16.65 12.30 0.57
C LEU A 627 -15.56 12.86 1.50
N VAL A 628 -14.31 12.85 1.06
CA VAL A 628 -13.19 13.44 1.84
C VAL A 628 -13.39 14.93 2.08
N ILE A 629 -13.71 15.71 1.05
CA ILE A 629 -13.95 17.16 1.26
C ILE A 629 -15.19 17.42 2.11
N MET A 630 -16.25 16.60 1.98
CA MET A 630 -17.43 16.70 2.83
C MET A 630 -17.08 16.43 4.30
N THR A 631 -16.22 15.44 4.55
CA THR A 631 -15.71 15.13 5.90
C THR A 631 -14.98 16.33 6.48
N LYS A 632 -14.06 16.93 5.70
CA LYS A 632 -13.32 18.13 6.14
C LYS A 632 -14.21 19.33 6.40
N LEU A 633 -15.24 19.53 5.58
CA LEU A 633 -16.24 20.58 5.82
C LEU A 633 -17.04 20.35 7.11
N VAL A 634 -17.43 19.10 7.39
CA VAL A 634 -18.14 18.76 8.64
C VAL A 634 -17.25 19.00 9.85
N GLU A 635 -15.99 18.59 9.79
CA GLU A 635 -15.01 18.80 10.85
C GLU A 635 -14.76 20.28 11.13
N SER A 636 -14.49 21.08 10.09
CA SER A 636 -14.18 22.50 10.22
C SER A 636 -15.38 23.36 10.62
N LEU A 637 -16.59 23.03 10.15
CA LEU A 637 -17.82 23.76 10.52
C LEU A 637 -18.35 23.35 11.90
N LYS A 638 -17.84 22.28 12.47
CA LYS A 638 -18.20 21.81 13.84
C LYS A 638 -19.72 21.76 14.03
N SER A 639 -20.25 22.47 15.01
CA SER A 639 -21.69 22.48 15.29
C SER A 639 -22.56 23.11 14.18
N GLN A 640 -22.00 23.92 13.29
CA GLN A 640 -22.73 24.49 12.15
C GLN A 640 -22.95 23.46 11.04
N SER A 641 -22.21 22.34 11.06
CA SER A 641 -22.34 21.24 10.09
C SER A 641 -23.71 20.58 10.07
N VAL A 642 -24.55 20.81 11.08
CA VAL A 642 -25.97 20.37 11.10
C VAL A 642 -26.73 20.87 9.85
N GLY A 643 -26.38 22.03 9.33
CA GLY A 643 -26.93 22.53 8.05
C GLY A 643 -26.62 21.66 6.83
N LEU A 644 -25.58 20.80 6.91
CA LEU A 644 -25.18 19.88 5.85
C LEU A 644 -25.85 18.52 5.93
N HIS A 645 -26.58 18.20 7.00
CA HIS A 645 -27.15 16.87 7.21
C HIS A 645 -28.02 16.40 6.04
N ALA A 646 -28.76 17.30 5.39
CA ALA A 646 -29.56 16.96 4.20
C ALA A 646 -28.72 16.42 3.02
N LEU A 647 -27.46 16.81 2.91
CA LEU A 647 -26.51 16.31 1.89
C LEU A 647 -25.71 15.10 2.41
N VAL A 648 -25.28 15.15 3.65
CA VAL A 648 -24.39 14.15 4.26
C VAL A 648 -25.08 12.81 4.50
N MET A 649 -26.33 12.83 5.02
CA MET A 649 -27.04 11.59 5.35
C MET A 649 -27.28 10.64 4.16
N PRO A 650 -27.70 11.10 2.98
CA PRO A 650 -27.82 10.26 1.79
C PRO A 650 -26.49 9.67 1.34
N LEU A 651 -25.40 10.45 1.44
CA LEU A 651 -24.05 10.00 1.06
C LEU A 651 -23.56 8.89 1.99
N ILE A 652 -23.73 9.06 3.31
CA ILE A 652 -23.40 8.01 4.28
C ILE A 652 -24.19 6.75 3.97
N ARG A 653 -25.52 6.84 3.82
CA ARG A 653 -26.37 5.67 3.55
C ARG A 653 -25.92 4.92 2.31
N LEU A 654 -25.62 5.63 1.22
CA LEU A 654 -25.18 5.02 -0.03
C LEU A 654 -23.82 4.35 0.11
N SER A 655 -22.88 5.00 0.79
CA SER A 655 -21.51 4.50 0.92
C SER A 655 -21.42 3.25 1.82
N VAL A 656 -22.28 3.16 2.85
CA VAL A 656 -22.23 2.06 3.83
C VAL A 656 -23.23 0.92 3.56
N ASP A 657 -24.06 1.03 2.52
CA ASP A 657 -25.04 -0.01 2.15
C ASP A 657 -24.38 -1.15 1.37
N PRO A 658 -24.26 -2.36 1.93
CA PRO A 658 -23.60 -3.49 1.26
C PRO A 658 -24.31 -3.96 -0.03
N THR A 659 -25.54 -3.52 -0.24
CA THR A 659 -26.32 -3.88 -1.46
C THR A 659 -25.94 -3.02 -2.67
N GLN A 660 -25.19 -1.94 -2.47
CA GLN A 660 -24.74 -1.04 -3.53
C GLN A 660 -23.38 -1.47 -4.07
N ASP A 661 -23.21 -1.49 -5.40
CA ASP A 661 -21.93 -1.82 -6.04
C ASP A 661 -20.79 -0.86 -5.61
N ALA A 662 -21.12 0.40 -5.37
CA ALA A 662 -20.19 1.42 -4.92
C ALA A 662 -19.66 1.21 -3.49
N HIS A 663 -20.34 0.40 -2.67
CA HIS A 663 -19.98 0.16 -1.26
C HIS A 663 -18.51 -0.26 -1.08
N VAL A 664 -18.02 -1.18 -1.93
CA VAL A 664 -16.64 -1.70 -1.85
C VAL A 664 -15.58 -0.58 -1.99
N TYR A 665 -15.91 0.50 -2.70
CA TYR A 665 -15.00 1.61 -2.97
C TYR A 665 -15.17 2.79 -2.01
N LEU A 666 -16.38 3.02 -1.50
CA LEU A 666 -16.74 4.23 -0.75
C LEU A 666 -16.92 4.01 0.75
N MET A 667 -16.88 2.76 1.20
CA MET A 667 -17.20 2.40 2.58
C MET A 667 -16.29 3.09 3.61
N GLU A 668 -14.99 3.11 3.38
CA GLU A 668 -14.02 3.69 4.33
C GLU A 668 -14.25 5.19 4.48
N ASP A 669 -14.36 5.94 3.37
CA ASP A 669 -14.64 7.38 3.40
C ASP A 669 -16.04 7.67 3.97
N GLY A 670 -17.02 6.79 3.70
CA GLY A 670 -18.36 6.87 4.27
C GLY A 670 -18.35 6.73 5.80
N PHE A 671 -17.52 5.85 6.35
CA PHE A 671 -17.35 5.71 7.80
C PHE A 671 -16.68 6.94 8.43
N GLU A 672 -15.67 7.50 7.77
CA GLU A 672 -15.00 8.73 8.22
C GLU A 672 -16.00 9.90 8.25
N LEU A 673 -16.79 10.08 7.18
CA LEU A 673 -17.84 11.10 7.12
C LEU A 673 -18.89 10.90 8.22
N TRP A 674 -19.30 9.65 8.45
CA TRP A 674 -20.25 9.31 9.50
C TRP A 674 -19.72 9.65 10.88
N LEU A 675 -18.50 9.25 11.18
CA LEU A 675 -17.85 9.51 12.46
C LEU A 675 -17.63 11.03 12.68
N ALA A 676 -17.16 11.75 11.67
CA ALA A 676 -17.01 13.22 11.72
C ALA A 676 -18.35 13.92 12.02
N THR A 677 -19.43 13.44 11.38
CA THR A 677 -20.79 13.99 11.61
C THR A 677 -21.24 13.79 13.06
N LEU A 678 -21.02 12.61 13.64
CA LEU A 678 -21.36 12.31 15.03
C LEU A 678 -20.49 13.11 16.03
N LYS A 679 -19.20 13.24 15.76
CA LYS A 679 -18.27 13.99 16.61
C LYS A 679 -18.60 15.48 16.65
N SER A 680 -19.02 16.05 15.52
CA SER A 680 -19.34 17.48 15.36
C SER A 680 -20.74 17.86 15.86
N ALA A 681 -21.70 16.93 15.81
CA ALA A 681 -23.09 17.19 16.19
C ALA A 681 -23.21 17.50 17.70
N ARG A 682 -23.84 18.63 18.04
CA ARG A 682 -24.14 18.98 19.45
C ARG A 682 -25.35 18.21 19.99
N GLU A 683 -26.38 18.06 19.17
CA GLU A 683 -27.64 17.44 19.53
C GLU A 683 -27.98 16.31 18.54
N PRO A 684 -28.66 15.25 19.01
CA PRO A 684 -29.07 14.16 18.15
C PRO A 684 -30.26 14.57 17.28
N THR A 685 -30.09 14.58 15.96
CA THR A 685 -31.22 14.68 15.04
C THR A 685 -31.90 13.32 14.86
N ALA A 686 -33.21 13.29 14.55
CA ALA A 686 -33.92 12.04 14.30
C ALA A 686 -33.33 11.26 13.11
N GLU A 687 -32.85 11.97 12.09
CA GLU A 687 -32.21 11.38 10.92
C GLU A 687 -30.88 10.71 11.29
N LEU A 688 -30.07 11.37 12.13
CA LEU A 688 -28.78 10.80 12.59
C LEU A 688 -29.01 9.53 13.41
N ILE A 689 -29.92 9.55 14.39
CA ILE A 689 -30.25 8.35 15.18
C ILE A 689 -30.78 7.20 14.32
N SER A 690 -31.50 7.49 13.23
CA SER A 690 -32.05 6.47 12.32
C SER A 690 -30.96 5.64 11.61
N LEU A 691 -29.72 6.09 11.58
CA LEU A 691 -28.59 5.35 11.02
C LEU A 691 -27.95 4.34 12.00
N ALA A 692 -28.19 4.47 13.30
CA ALA A 692 -27.54 3.61 14.31
C ALA A 692 -27.76 2.10 14.07
N PRO A 693 -28.94 1.59 13.64
CA PRO A 693 -29.13 0.18 13.31
C PRO A 693 -28.23 -0.31 12.17
N ALA A 694 -27.90 0.54 11.19
CA ALA A 694 -26.99 0.16 10.10
C ALA A 694 -25.58 -0.14 10.62
N ALA A 695 -25.07 0.63 11.60
CA ALA A 695 -23.76 0.35 12.22
C ALA A 695 -23.76 -1.03 12.93
N VAL A 696 -24.88 -1.43 13.54
CA VAL A 696 -25.02 -2.76 14.16
C VAL A 696 -25.03 -3.88 13.13
N THR A 697 -25.71 -3.67 11.99
CA THR A 697 -25.72 -4.63 10.88
C THR A 697 -24.30 -4.84 10.35
N LEU A 698 -23.57 -3.78 10.05
CA LEU A 698 -22.20 -3.82 9.58
C LEU A 698 -21.24 -4.46 10.60
N LEU A 699 -21.44 -4.22 11.89
CA LEU A 699 -20.69 -4.89 12.96
C LEU A 699 -20.90 -6.40 12.94
N SER A 700 -22.10 -6.85 12.56
CA SER A 700 -22.47 -8.27 12.52
C SER A 700 -21.97 -9.00 11.28
N GLU A 701 -21.68 -8.29 10.17
CA GLU A 701 -21.31 -8.85 8.87
C GLU A 701 -19.82 -9.22 8.76
N GLY A 702 -18.94 -8.59 9.54
CA GLY A 702 -17.51 -8.90 9.44
C GLY A 702 -16.63 -8.25 10.49
N MET A 703 -15.39 -8.76 10.57
CA MET A 703 -14.38 -8.31 11.53
C MET A 703 -13.53 -7.14 11.02
N ASP A 704 -13.51 -6.90 9.71
CA ASP A 704 -12.57 -5.96 9.09
C ASP A 704 -12.81 -4.51 9.56
N ASN A 705 -14.07 -4.12 9.74
CA ASN A 705 -14.47 -2.77 10.14
C ASN A 705 -14.92 -2.66 11.62
N MET A 706 -14.73 -3.73 12.39
CA MET A 706 -15.23 -3.80 13.79
C MET A 706 -14.83 -2.59 14.63
N ARG A 707 -13.57 -2.17 14.61
CA ARG A 707 -13.11 -1.04 15.45
C ARG A 707 -13.81 0.27 15.08
N THR A 708 -14.00 0.53 13.80
CA THR A 708 -14.68 1.74 13.32
C THR A 708 -16.16 1.71 13.71
N MET A 709 -16.81 0.56 13.55
CA MET A 709 -18.21 0.41 13.96
C MET A 709 -18.40 0.58 15.48
N LEU A 710 -17.50 0.04 16.30
CA LEU A 710 -17.51 0.26 17.74
C LEU A 710 -17.33 1.74 18.10
N LYS A 711 -16.43 2.48 17.40
CA LYS A 711 -16.27 3.93 17.58
C LYS A 711 -17.54 4.69 17.21
N ILE A 712 -18.16 4.36 16.06
CA ILE A 712 -19.42 4.98 15.62
C ILE A 712 -20.54 4.74 16.64
N LEU A 713 -20.74 3.50 17.08
CA LEU A 713 -21.74 3.16 18.10
C LEU A 713 -21.46 3.85 19.44
N GLN A 714 -20.17 3.97 19.83
CA GLN A 714 -19.77 4.70 21.02
C GLN A 714 -20.14 6.21 20.90
N SER A 715 -19.90 6.84 19.75
CA SER A 715 -20.30 8.22 19.50
C SER A 715 -21.82 8.42 19.57
N TYR A 716 -22.60 7.45 19.08
CA TYR A 716 -24.06 7.46 19.26
C TYR A 716 -24.49 7.38 20.73
N LEU A 717 -23.86 6.53 21.53
CA LEU A 717 -24.15 6.42 22.96
C LEU A 717 -23.77 7.70 23.71
N LEU A 718 -22.69 8.35 23.30
CA LEU A 718 -22.25 9.61 23.89
C LEU A 718 -23.17 10.79 23.53
N ILE A 719 -23.79 10.80 22.36
CA ILE A 719 -24.68 11.88 21.94
C ILE A 719 -26.07 11.77 22.55
N ASP A 720 -26.65 10.53 22.54
CA ASP A 720 -27.95 10.24 23.18
C ASP A 720 -28.07 8.73 23.42
N ALA A 721 -27.66 8.31 24.61
CA ALA A 721 -27.67 6.90 24.97
C ALA A 721 -29.08 6.29 24.95
N GLU A 722 -30.09 7.03 25.44
CA GLU A 722 -31.44 6.51 25.58
C GLU A 722 -32.11 6.23 24.22
N ARG A 723 -32.07 7.22 23.30
CA ARG A 723 -32.62 7.05 21.95
C ARG A 723 -31.85 6.02 21.14
N THR A 724 -30.52 6.01 21.26
CA THR A 724 -29.67 5.02 20.58
C THR A 724 -29.97 3.62 21.06
N PHE A 725 -30.12 3.44 22.38
CA PHE A 725 -30.41 2.12 22.96
C PHE A 725 -31.83 1.64 22.62
N GLN A 726 -32.83 2.55 22.55
CA GLN A 726 -34.16 2.24 22.04
C GLN A 726 -34.14 1.81 20.57
N ALA A 727 -33.33 2.48 19.73
CA ALA A 727 -33.28 2.20 18.29
C ALA A 727 -32.47 0.92 17.94
N ALA A 728 -31.38 0.65 18.65
CA ALA A 728 -30.42 -0.38 18.27
C ALA A 728 -29.90 -1.25 19.43
N GLY A 729 -30.21 -0.96 20.69
CA GLY A 729 -29.66 -1.60 21.88
C GLY A 729 -29.70 -3.13 21.88
N PRO A 730 -30.88 -3.78 21.71
CA PRO A 730 -30.97 -5.24 21.71
C PRO A 730 -30.11 -5.89 20.63
N ALA A 731 -30.13 -5.35 19.40
CA ALA A 731 -29.33 -5.86 18.29
C ALA A 731 -27.83 -5.63 18.52
N MET A 732 -27.45 -4.47 19.06
CA MET A 732 -26.09 -4.09 19.38
C MET A 732 -25.47 -5.05 20.41
N ILE A 733 -26.19 -5.33 21.52
CA ILE A 733 -25.70 -6.23 22.55
C ILE A 733 -25.65 -7.69 22.04
N SER A 734 -26.62 -8.10 21.21
CA SER A 734 -26.60 -9.42 20.56
C SER A 734 -25.42 -9.56 19.58
N ALA A 735 -25.11 -8.52 18.79
CA ALA A 735 -23.97 -8.50 17.89
C ALA A 735 -22.65 -8.64 18.69
N VAL A 736 -22.49 -7.86 19.76
CA VAL A 736 -21.33 -7.97 20.66
C VAL A 736 -21.22 -9.36 21.27
N ALA A 737 -22.30 -9.90 21.79
CA ALA A 737 -22.35 -11.27 22.33
C ALA A 737 -21.96 -12.31 21.24
N GLY A 738 -22.38 -12.11 20.00
CA GLY A 738 -22.02 -12.93 18.85
C GLY A 738 -20.52 -12.95 18.56
N LEU A 739 -19.86 -11.81 18.66
CA LEU A 739 -18.43 -11.63 18.37
C LEU A 739 -17.51 -12.24 19.45
N LEU A 740 -17.92 -12.27 20.74
CA LEU A 740 -17.07 -12.76 21.83
C LEU A 740 -16.74 -14.26 21.67
N GLY A 741 -15.45 -14.59 21.91
CA GLY A 741 -14.91 -15.95 21.93
C GLY A 741 -13.98 -16.24 20.76
N GLY A 742 -12.71 -16.55 21.07
CA GLY A 742 -11.69 -16.90 20.07
C GLY A 742 -11.14 -15.73 19.27
N LEU A 743 -11.30 -14.51 19.75
CA LEU A 743 -10.77 -13.29 19.14
C LEU A 743 -9.29 -13.06 19.49
N ARG A 744 -8.64 -12.21 18.71
CA ARG A 744 -7.32 -11.66 19.08
C ARG A 744 -7.49 -10.75 20.31
N VAL A 745 -6.42 -10.63 21.11
CA VAL A 745 -6.41 -9.83 22.35
C VAL A 745 -6.91 -8.40 22.12
N GLU A 746 -6.41 -7.74 21.07
CA GLU A 746 -6.77 -6.36 20.75
C GLU A 746 -8.25 -6.18 20.40
N ALA A 747 -8.84 -7.17 19.74
CA ALA A 747 -10.25 -7.17 19.38
C ALA A 747 -11.13 -7.34 20.62
N SER A 748 -10.79 -8.30 21.48
CA SER A 748 -11.51 -8.51 22.76
C SER A 748 -11.44 -7.28 23.68
N VAL A 749 -10.26 -6.63 23.76
CA VAL A 749 -10.08 -5.40 24.53
C VAL A 749 -10.96 -4.27 23.97
N ALA A 750 -10.97 -4.05 22.66
CA ALA A 750 -11.77 -3.01 22.03
C ALA A 750 -13.28 -3.20 22.29
N ILE A 751 -13.77 -4.45 22.21
CA ILE A 751 -15.16 -4.77 22.51
C ILE A 751 -15.47 -4.46 23.99
N MET A 752 -14.59 -4.82 24.91
CA MET A 752 -14.86 -4.62 26.34
C MET A 752 -14.72 -3.13 26.75
N GLN A 753 -13.86 -2.37 26.10
CA GLN A 753 -13.82 -0.92 26.25
C GLN A 753 -15.11 -0.25 25.75
N PHE A 754 -15.66 -0.75 24.64
CA PHE A 754 -16.97 -0.33 24.17
C PHE A 754 -18.06 -0.67 25.19
N MET A 755 -18.07 -1.88 25.75
CA MET A 755 -19.02 -2.30 26.77
C MET A 755 -18.90 -1.50 28.09
N ASP A 756 -17.69 -1.02 28.43
CA ASP A 756 -17.48 -0.10 29.54
C ASP A 756 -18.23 1.23 29.32
N VAL A 757 -18.22 1.76 28.08
CA VAL A 757 -19.00 2.97 27.73
C VAL A 757 -20.50 2.68 27.75
N VAL A 758 -20.93 1.52 27.24
CA VAL A 758 -22.34 1.10 27.32
C VAL A 758 -22.81 1.07 28.79
N ALA A 759 -22.04 0.46 29.67
CA ALA A 759 -22.37 0.39 31.11
C ALA A 759 -22.36 1.79 31.78
N GLN A 760 -21.55 2.71 31.34
CA GLN A 760 -21.53 4.08 31.89
C GLN A 760 -22.69 4.95 31.39
N THR A 761 -23.18 4.69 30.17
CA THR A 761 -24.21 5.52 29.53
C THR A 761 -25.63 4.94 29.62
N CYS A 762 -25.77 3.60 29.70
CA CYS A 762 -27.04 2.90 29.77
C CYS A 762 -27.19 2.17 31.12
N PRO A 763 -28.00 2.69 32.06
CA PRO A 763 -28.18 2.08 33.37
C PRO A 763 -28.68 0.63 33.31
N VAL A 764 -28.29 -0.19 34.30
CA VAL A 764 -28.65 -1.60 34.41
C VAL A 764 -30.18 -1.80 34.36
N ARG A 765 -30.95 -0.83 34.91
CA ARG A 765 -32.44 -0.85 34.85
C ARG A 765 -33.01 -0.87 33.42
N ILE A 766 -32.20 -0.39 32.43
CA ILE A 766 -32.56 -0.37 30.99
C ILE A 766 -31.91 -1.54 30.26
N ALA A 767 -30.62 -1.73 30.48
CA ALA A 767 -29.80 -2.67 29.72
C ALA A 767 -29.76 -4.08 30.32
N GLY A 768 -30.09 -4.26 31.62
CA GLY A 768 -29.87 -5.50 32.34
C GLY A 768 -30.65 -6.71 31.79
N GLU A 769 -31.91 -6.51 31.40
CA GLU A 769 -32.71 -7.60 30.78
C GLU A 769 -32.15 -7.98 29.40
N ILE A 770 -31.59 -7.02 28.68
CA ILE A 770 -31.00 -7.24 27.36
C ILE A 770 -29.67 -7.98 27.49
N TYR A 771 -28.84 -7.66 28.49
CA TYR A 771 -27.61 -8.40 28.78
C TYR A 771 -27.87 -9.87 29.05
N ALA A 772 -28.96 -10.17 29.79
CA ALA A 772 -29.36 -11.56 30.09
C ALA A 772 -29.93 -12.26 28.85
N SER A 773 -30.88 -11.62 28.15
CA SER A 773 -31.61 -12.23 27.03
C SER A 773 -30.78 -12.44 25.79
N SER A 774 -29.74 -11.57 25.55
CA SER A 774 -28.80 -11.69 24.44
C SER A 774 -27.75 -12.81 24.60
N GLY A 775 -27.67 -13.41 25.79
CA GLY A 775 -26.62 -14.38 26.12
C GLY A 775 -25.25 -13.76 26.43
N LEU A 776 -25.13 -12.43 26.46
CA LEU A 776 -23.88 -11.74 26.75
C LEU A 776 -23.34 -12.16 28.12
N MET A 777 -24.15 -12.08 29.18
CA MET A 777 -23.72 -12.42 30.53
C MET A 777 -23.29 -13.87 30.65
N HIS A 778 -23.99 -14.78 30.00
CA HIS A 778 -23.63 -16.19 29.95
C HIS A 778 -22.24 -16.40 29.33
N LYS A 779 -21.97 -15.75 28.18
CA LYS A 779 -20.66 -15.82 27.50
C LYS A 779 -19.52 -15.19 28.31
N VAL A 780 -19.76 -14.01 28.89
CA VAL A 780 -18.75 -13.31 29.71
C VAL A 780 -18.38 -14.15 30.91
N LEU A 781 -19.36 -14.69 31.62
CA LEU A 781 -19.14 -15.58 32.78
C LEU A 781 -18.41 -16.88 32.40
N SER A 782 -18.79 -17.53 31.30
CA SER A 782 -18.08 -18.71 30.78
C SER A 782 -16.61 -18.41 30.54
N ILE A 783 -16.30 -17.28 29.87
CA ILE A 783 -14.92 -16.86 29.55
C ILE A 783 -14.12 -16.62 30.84
N ILE A 784 -14.71 -15.93 31.84
CA ILE A 784 -14.03 -15.62 33.10
C ILE A 784 -13.76 -16.92 33.88
N ILE A 785 -14.73 -17.80 34.02
CA ILE A 785 -14.60 -19.02 34.82
C ILE A 785 -13.67 -20.06 34.17
N GLU A 786 -13.75 -20.20 32.86
CA GLU A 786 -12.90 -21.14 32.12
C GLU A 786 -11.44 -20.67 31.99
N LYS A 787 -11.16 -19.39 32.24
CA LYS A 787 -9.83 -18.76 32.17
C LYS A 787 -9.11 -19.04 30.84
N LYS A 788 -9.85 -19.13 29.73
CA LYS A 788 -9.30 -19.45 28.40
C LYS A 788 -8.60 -18.28 27.73
N GLU A 789 -8.87 -17.06 28.17
CA GLU A 789 -8.29 -15.85 27.62
C GLU A 789 -7.03 -15.39 28.39
N THR A 790 -6.27 -14.46 27.80
CA THR A 790 -5.11 -13.86 28.47
C THR A 790 -5.55 -13.03 29.69
N ASN A 791 -4.63 -12.83 30.66
CA ASN A 791 -4.93 -12.03 31.86
C ASN A 791 -5.39 -10.60 31.51
N VAL A 792 -4.83 -9.99 30.45
CA VAL A 792 -5.22 -8.65 29.98
C VAL A 792 -6.70 -8.64 29.58
N VAL A 793 -7.13 -9.61 28.81
CA VAL A 793 -8.53 -9.73 28.37
C VAL A 793 -9.45 -10.04 29.53
N LEU A 794 -9.07 -10.97 30.41
CA LEU A 794 -9.88 -11.30 31.60
C LEU A 794 -10.08 -10.09 32.52
N CYS A 795 -9.05 -9.24 32.71
CA CYS A 795 -9.18 -8.02 33.49
C CYS A 795 -10.19 -7.03 32.87
N GLN A 796 -10.28 -6.94 31.55
CA GLN A 796 -11.31 -6.11 30.90
C GLN A 796 -12.73 -6.65 31.10
N PHE A 797 -12.92 -7.96 31.01
CA PHE A 797 -14.22 -8.60 31.34
C PHE A 797 -14.60 -8.32 32.80
N LEU A 798 -13.67 -8.46 33.72
CA LEU A 798 -13.87 -8.17 35.13
C LEU A 798 -14.13 -6.68 35.41
N ALA A 799 -13.52 -5.77 34.63
CA ALA A 799 -13.80 -4.33 34.71
C ALA A 799 -15.27 -4.01 34.33
N PHE A 800 -15.79 -4.63 33.27
CA PHE A 800 -17.22 -4.54 32.93
C PHE A 800 -18.11 -5.07 34.06
N MET A 801 -17.78 -6.23 34.65
CA MET A 801 -18.52 -6.76 35.79
C MET A 801 -18.42 -5.82 37.01
N ALA A 802 -17.28 -5.15 37.21
CA ALA A 802 -17.12 -4.18 38.28
C ALA A 802 -18.01 -2.93 38.07
N ARG A 803 -18.19 -2.48 36.82
CA ARG A 803 -19.18 -1.41 36.53
C ARG A 803 -20.58 -1.81 36.93
N LEU A 804 -21.00 -2.99 36.53
CA LEU A 804 -22.35 -3.51 36.91
C LEU A 804 -22.50 -3.64 38.43
N ALA A 805 -21.46 -4.11 39.14
CA ALA A 805 -21.48 -4.24 40.59
C ALA A 805 -21.57 -2.89 41.30
N VAL A 806 -20.85 -1.89 40.84
CA VAL A 806 -20.86 -0.51 41.40
C VAL A 806 -22.25 0.11 41.25
N GLU A 807 -22.90 -0.13 40.09
CA GLU A 807 -24.22 0.41 39.82
C GLU A 807 -25.31 -0.37 40.57
N ASP A 808 -25.33 -1.71 40.43
CA ASP A 808 -26.34 -2.60 41.04
C ASP A 808 -25.72 -3.97 41.37
N ALA A 809 -25.17 -4.10 42.61
CA ALA A 809 -24.59 -5.34 43.10
C ALA A 809 -25.63 -6.49 43.20
N ALA A 810 -26.88 -6.15 43.47
CA ALA A 810 -27.96 -7.16 43.59
C ALA A 810 -28.29 -7.77 42.22
N TYR A 811 -28.32 -6.93 41.16
CA TYR A 811 -28.47 -7.41 39.78
C TYR A 811 -27.35 -8.37 39.40
N LEU A 812 -26.07 -7.98 39.63
CA LEU A 812 -24.93 -8.82 39.28
C LEU A 812 -24.94 -10.14 40.05
N THR A 813 -25.19 -10.10 41.39
CA THR A 813 -25.28 -11.30 42.24
C THR A 813 -26.34 -12.25 41.73
N LYS A 814 -27.53 -11.72 41.43
CA LYS A 814 -28.63 -12.52 40.84
C LYS A 814 -28.22 -13.11 39.51
N THR A 815 -27.69 -12.34 38.61
CA THR A 815 -27.29 -12.79 37.27
C THR A 815 -26.25 -13.90 37.31
N VAL A 816 -25.24 -13.79 38.20
CA VAL A 816 -24.22 -14.85 38.36
C VAL A 816 -24.85 -16.11 38.99
N THR A 817 -25.77 -15.95 39.95
CA THR A 817 -26.47 -17.07 40.61
C THR A 817 -27.37 -17.80 39.61
N ASP A 818 -28.15 -17.07 38.82
CA ASP A 818 -29.05 -17.64 37.80
C ASP A 818 -28.21 -18.39 36.71
N ALA A 819 -27.08 -17.81 36.29
CA ALA A 819 -26.12 -18.48 35.40
C ALA A 819 -25.56 -19.77 36.05
N GLY A 820 -25.28 -19.75 37.36
CA GLY A 820 -24.83 -20.93 38.08
C GLY A 820 -25.84 -22.07 38.07
N GLN A 821 -27.13 -21.75 38.16
CA GLN A 821 -28.20 -22.76 38.03
C GLN A 821 -28.23 -23.33 36.60
N GLN A 822 -28.09 -22.48 35.58
CA GLN A 822 -28.06 -22.92 34.17
C GLN A 822 -26.82 -23.77 33.84
N PHE A 823 -25.65 -23.45 34.38
CA PHE A 823 -24.43 -24.26 34.25
C PHE A 823 -24.40 -25.53 35.10
N GLY A 824 -25.36 -25.73 35.99
CA GLY A 824 -25.36 -26.82 36.98
C GLY A 824 -24.27 -26.64 38.05
N GLN A 825 -23.84 -25.40 38.29
CA GLN A 825 -22.79 -25.04 39.26
C GLN A 825 -23.35 -24.08 40.34
N PRO A 826 -23.96 -24.58 41.38
CA PRO A 826 -24.62 -23.76 42.42
C PRO A 826 -23.64 -22.88 43.20
N GLN A 827 -22.33 -23.15 43.15
CA GLN A 827 -21.27 -22.38 43.78
C GLN A 827 -20.57 -21.40 42.80
N LEU A 828 -21.20 -21.11 41.65
CA LEU A 828 -20.60 -20.26 40.61
C LEU A 828 -20.27 -18.85 41.14
N LEU A 829 -21.11 -18.31 42.04
CA LEU A 829 -20.93 -16.99 42.64
C LEU A 829 -19.60 -16.92 43.42
N GLY A 830 -19.32 -17.91 44.24
CA GLY A 830 -18.07 -17.98 44.99
C GLY A 830 -16.86 -18.15 44.07
N ALA A 831 -16.99 -19.05 43.07
CA ALA A 831 -15.94 -19.25 42.06
C ALA A 831 -15.65 -17.98 41.23
N PHE A 832 -16.70 -17.24 40.87
CA PHE A 832 -16.54 -15.95 40.14
C PHE A 832 -15.78 -14.91 40.96
N VAL A 833 -16.16 -14.69 42.22
CA VAL A 833 -15.48 -13.76 43.13
C VAL A 833 -14.03 -14.20 43.37
N ASP A 834 -13.80 -15.50 43.50
CA ASP A 834 -12.46 -16.06 43.68
C ASP A 834 -11.55 -15.80 42.46
N VAL A 835 -12.03 -16.00 41.25
CA VAL A 835 -11.33 -15.66 40.02
C VAL A 835 -11.07 -14.16 39.91
N TRP A 836 -12.07 -13.35 40.25
CA TRP A 836 -11.91 -11.89 40.22
C TRP A 836 -10.80 -11.41 41.15
N MET A 837 -10.73 -11.87 42.37
CA MET A 837 -9.67 -11.55 43.32
C MET A 837 -8.33 -12.13 42.91
N GLU A 838 -8.27 -13.31 42.29
CA GLU A 838 -7.02 -13.89 41.75
C GLU A 838 -6.43 -13.02 40.65
N LYS A 839 -7.29 -12.45 39.79
CA LYS A 839 -6.85 -11.64 38.67
C LYS A 839 -6.58 -10.18 39.00
N PHE A 840 -6.88 -9.72 40.21
CA PHE A 840 -6.72 -8.33 40.64
C PHE A 840 -5.26 -7.84 40.48
N ASP A 841 -4.28 -8.66 40.83
CA ASP A 841 -2.86 -8.31 40.69
C ASP A 841 -2.38 -8.11 39.24
N ASN A 842 -3.15 -8.56 38.25
CA ASN A 842 -2.87 -8.34 36.83
C ASN A 842 -3.48 -7.03 36.29
N VAL A 843 -4.23 -6.31 37.12
CA VAL A 843 -4.78 -5.00 36.76
C VAL A 843 -3.72 -3.96 37.02
N SER A 844 -3.11 -3.41 35.97
CA SER A 844 -1.98 -2.46 36.06
C SER A 844 -2.42 -1.00 36.16
N HIS A 845 -3.57 -0.65 35.56
CA HIS A 845 -4.00 0.75 35.47
C HIS A 845 -4.73 1.18 36.76
N PRO A 846 -4.34 2.28 37.42
CA PRO A 846 -4.92 2.73 38.70
C PRO A 846 -6.44 2.92 38.65
N LYS A 847 -6.99 3.52 37.58
CA LYS A 847 -8.43 3.67 37.38
C LYS A 847 -9.17 2.34 37.49
N TYR A 848 -8.69 1.31 36.78
CA TYR A 848 -9.31 0.00 36.81
C TYR A 848 -9.09 -0.73 38.14
N ARG A 849 -7.94 -0.55 38.81
CA ARG A 849 -7.71 -1.08 40.17
C ARG A 849 -8.74 -0.53 41.16
N LYS A 850 -8.96 0.79 41.14
CA LYS A 850 -10.02 1.42 41.96
C LYS A 850 -11.40 0.92 41.60
N LEU A 851 -11.73 0.78 40.29
CA LEU A 851 -13.01 0.26 39.83
C LEU A 851 -13.28 -1.17 40.34
N HIS A 852 -12.28 -2.05 40.23
CA HIS A 852 -12.39 -3.43 40.74
C HIS A 852 -12.56 -3.47 42.26
N ALA A 853 -11.80 -2.64 43.01
CA ALA A 853 -11.96 -2.53 44.45
C ALA A 853 -13.36 -2.05 44.81
N MET A 854 -13.90 -1.03 44.14
CA MET A 854 -15.27 -0.55 44.33
C MET A 854 -16.32 -1.63 44.00
N GLY A 855 -16.16 -2.34 42.88
CA GLY A 855 -17.07 -3.39 42.47
C GLY A 855 -17.10 -4.54 43.46
N LEU A 856 -15.96 -5.05 43.91
CA LEU A 856 -15.83 -6.07 44.92
C LEU A 856 -16.41 -5.60 46.27
N THR A 857 -16.20 -4.33 46.63
CA THR A 857 -16.78 -3.72 47.83
C THR A 857 -18.32 -3.66 47.78
N ALA A 858 -18.86 -3.34 46.59
CA ALA A 858 -20.32 -3.33 46.38
C ALA A 858 -20.95 -4.72 46.57
N MET A 859 -20.29 -5.76 46.05
CA MET A 859 -20.72 -7.16 46.20
C MET A 859 -20.78 -7.63 47.66
N MET A 860 -19.96 -7.04 48.56
CA MET A 860 -19.96 -7.39 49.96
C MET A 860 -21.20 -6.94 50.75
N ARG A 861 -22.04 -6.08 50.19
CA ARG A 861 -23.29 -5.65 50.85
C ARG A 861 -24.34 -6.79 50.79
N THR A 862 -24.02 -7.92 51.41
CA THR A 862 -24.77 -9.17 51.27
C THR A 862 -24.73 -9.99 52.55
N THR A 863 -25.60 -10.99 52.65
CA THR A 863 -25.54 -12.04 53.67
C THR A 863 -25.00 -13.35 53.12
N ASP A 864 -24.63 -13.41 51.84
CA ASP A 864 -24.18 -14.64 51.20
C ASP A 864 -22.77 -15.04 51.70
N PRO A 865 -22.64 -16.26 52.28
CA PRO A 865 -21.36 -16.71 52.81
C PRO A 865 -20.31 -16.99 51.74
N GLN A 866 -20.68 -17.20 50.48
CA GLN A 866 -19.74 -17.40 49.41
C GLN A 866 -18.91 -16.13 49.18
N ILE A 867 -19.52 -14.95 49.28
CA ILE A 867 -18.85 -13.67 49.14
C ILE A 867 -18.12 -13.30 50.44
N LEU A 868 -18.79 -13.42 51.56
CA LEU A 868 -18.25 -12.99 52.87
C LEU A 868 -17.02 -13.80 53.30
N SER A 869 -16.90 -15.05 52.85
CA SER A 869 -15.70 -15.86 53.11
C SER A 869 -14.41 -15.28 52.46
N GLN A 870 -14.55 -14.39 51.50
CA GLN A 870 -13.43 -13.76 50.81
C GLN A 870 -12.97 -12.42 51.43
N LEU A 871 -13.57 -12.03 52.60
CA LEU A 871 -13.32 -10.76 53.26
C LEU A 871 -11.83 -10.52 53.55
N SER A 872 -11.07 -11.54 53.94
CA SER A 872 -9.65 -11.41 54.25
C SER A 872 -8.82 -10.96 53.04
N ARG A 873 -9.11 -11.51 51.85
CA ARG A 873 -8.43 -11.12 50.59
C ARG A 873 -8.83 -9.71 50.18
N LEU A 874 -10.11 -9.37 50.37
CA LEU A 874 -10.58 -8.04 50.01
C LEU A 874 -9.97 -6.94 50.86
N VAL A 875 -9.72 -7.19 52.14
CA VAL A 875 -8.98 -6.27 53.05
C VAL A 875 -7.58 -5.98 52.51
N GLY A 876 -6.90 -6.99 51.94
CA GLY A 876 -5.61 -6.79 51.23
C GLY A 876 -5.75 -5.87 50.03
N ILE A 877 -6.74 -6.14 49.14
CA ILE A 877 -7.01 -5.30 47.98
C ILE A 877 -7.28 -3.83 48.38
N TRP A 878 -8.06 -3.62 49.43
CA TRP A 878 -8.33 -2.27 49.95
C TRP A 878 -7.05 -1.56 50.39
N GLY A 879 -6.19 -2.27 51.14
CA GLY A 879 -4.92 -1.75 51.58
C GLY A 879 -4.05 -1.32 50.40
N ASP A 880 -3.93 -2.17 49.39
CA ASP A 880 -3.11 -1.88 48.20
C ASP A 880 -3.63 -0.67 47.41
N VAL A 881 -4.93 -0.61 47.16
CA VAL A 881 -5.51 0.49 46.37
C VAL A 881 -5.54 1.80 47.13
N LEU A 882 -5.85 1.76 48.44
CA LEU A 882 -5.81 2.98 49.27
C LEU A 882 -4.40 3.56 49.42
N ASN A 883 -3.37 2.71 49.58
CA ASN A 883 -2.00 3.15 49.56
C ASN A 883 -1.61 3.79 48.21
N GLU A 884 -1.98 3.16 47.12
CA GLU A 884 -1.74 3.67 45.77
C GLU A 884 -2.40 5.05 45.54
N VAL A 885 -3.63 5.23 46.02
CA VAL A 885 -4.35 6.51 45.93
C VAL A 885 -3.68 7.58 46.80
N ASN A 886 -3.22 7.21 47.98
CA ASN A 886 -2.59 8.16 48.96
C ASN A 886 -1.17 8.55 48.55
N GLU A 887 -0.38 7.64 47.94
CA GLU A 887 1.00 7.92 47.49
C GLU A 887 1.06 9.03 46.45
N ASN A 888 0.04 9.15 45.63
CA ASN A 888 -0.01 10.15 44.58
C ASN A 888 -0.32 11.58 45.04
N GLY A 889 -0.64 11.82 46.33
CA GLY A 889 -0.69 13.14 46.97
C GLY A 889 -1.70 14.16 46.42
N THR A 890 -2.54 13.78 45.45
CA THR A 890 -3.45 14.69 44.73
C THR A 890 -4.93 14.46 45.06
N GLY A 891 -5.24 13.57 46.01
CA GLY A 891 -6.63 13.20 46.31
C GLY A 891 -7.23 12.26 45.28
N ASP A 892 -8.25 11.53 45.68
CA ASP A 892 -8.85 10.35 45.05
C ASP A 892 -9.47 10.61 43.65
N SER A 893 -9.55 11.88 43.20
CA SER A 893 -10.36 12.22 42.03
C SER A 893 -9.60 12.74 40.80
N LEU A 894 -8.34 13.15 40.93
CA LEU A 894 -7.66 13.94 39.88
C LEU A 894 -6.55 13.20 39.14
N VAL A 895 -5.99 12.13 39.65
CA VAL A 895 -4.85 11.40 39.05
C VAL A 895 -5.23 10.77 37.72
N TYR A 896 -6.42 10.24 37.64
CA TYR A 896 -6.91 9.50 36.47
C TYR A 896 -7.39 10.39 35.32
N TRP A 897 -7.59 11.69 35.58
CA TRP A 897 -8.07 12.66 34.61
C TRP A 897 -7.02 12.99 33.53
N ARG A 898 -5.74 13.05 33.92
CA ARG A 898 -4.64 13.38 33.00
C ARG A 898 -4.33 12.25 32.04
N GLU A 899 -4.41 11.01 32.50
CA GLU A 899 -4.15 9.83 31.67
C GLU A 899 -5.23 9.60 30.61
N ALA A 900 -6.48 9.98 30.89
CA ALA A 900 -7.57 9.89 29.91
C ALA A 900 -7.46 10.94 28.78
N GLN A 901 -6.62 11.95 28.91
CA GLN A 901 -6.33 12.93 27.87
C GLN A 901 -5.22 12.49 26.92
N GLU A 902 -4.32 11.58 27.34
CA GLU A 902 -3.19 11.11 26.53
C GLU A 902 -3.58 10.03 25.51
N ASP A 903 -4.72 9.36 25.69
CA ASP A 903 -5.22 8.31 24.77
C ASP A 903 -6.05 8.83 23.58
N GLU A 904 -6.40 10.11 23.54
CA GLU A 904 -7.08 10.71 22.40
C GLU A 904 -6.04 11.50 21.57
N ASP A 905 -5.95 11.16 20.31
CA ASP A 905 -5.16 11.87 19.28
C ASP A 905 -5.03 13.35 19.59
N ASP A 906 -3.79 13.84 19.63
CA ASP A 906 -3.32 15.18 19.94
C ASP A 906 -3.91 16.26 18.98
N THR A 907 -5.22 16.26 18.80
CA THR A 907 -5.93 17.35 18.16
C THR A 907 -6.37 18.33 19.25
N SER A 908 -5.72 19.47 19.26
CA SER A 908 -5.98 20.61 20.12
C SER A 908 -7.42 21.17 20.03
N GLU A 909 -8.34 20.49 19.35
CA GLU A 909 -9.66 20.96 19.04
C GLU A 909 -10.75 20.33 19.93
N GLU A 910 -11.49 21.18 20.64
CA GLU A 910 -12.63 20.77 21.46
C GLU A 910 -13.85 20.42 20.57
N THR A 911 -13.92 19.20 20.07
CA THR A 911 -15.15 18.74 19.38
C THR A 911 -16.28 18.52 20.39
N ALA A 912 -17.54 18.51 19.89
CA ALA A 912 -18.69 18.26 20.77
C ALA A 912 -18.59 16.86 21.45
N GLU A 913 -17.98 15.89 20.81
CA GLU A 913 -17.75 14.56 21.40
C GLU A 913 -16.71 14.60 22.52
N VAL A 914 -15.62 15.32 22.37
CA VAL A 914 -14.61 15.50 23.43
C VAL A 914 -15.26 16.08 24.68
N LEU A 915 -16.13 17.07 24.54
CA LEU A 915 -16.87 17.63 25.67
C LEU A 915 -17.78 16.58 26.33
N ARG A 916 -18.49 15.74 25.54
CA ARG A 916 -19.31 14.65 26.07
C ARG A 916 -18.50 13.59 26.81
N ARG A 917 -17.34 13.22 26.29
CA ARG A 917 -16.41 12.30 26.97
C ARG A 917 -15.90 12.86 28.29
N ARG A 918 -15.53 14.15 28.32
CA ARG A 918 -15.15 14.83 29.56
C ARG A 918 -16.29 14.86 30.57
N ASP A 919 -17.53 15.09 30.14
CA ASP A 919 -18.70 15.06 31.03
C ASP A 919 -19.01 13.64 31.53
N LEU A 920 -18.83 12.60 30.71
CA LEU A 920 -18.93 11.21 31.15
C LEU A 920 -17.90 10.88 32.23
N LEU A 921 -16.63 11.28 32.04
CA LEU A 921 -15.57 11.10 33.01
C LEU A 921 -15.85 11.84 34.32
N LYS A 922 -16.37 13.09 34.27
CA LYS A 922 -16.74 13.86 35.45
C LYS A 922 -17.84 13.22 36.30
N ARG A 923 -18.70 12.38 35.68
CA ARG A 923 -19.79 11.68 36.37
C ARG A 923 -19.42 10.27 36.79
N ASP A 924 -18.28 9.76 36.31
CA ASP A 924 -17.84 8.39 36.61
C ASP A 924 -17.61 8.21 38.11
N PRO A 925 -18.26 7.26 38.79
CA PRO A 925 -18.06 6.96 40.20
C PRO A 925 -16.60 6.73 40.60
N VAL A 926 -15.77 6.22 39.67
CA VAL A 926 -14.33 6.01 39.91
C VAL A 926 -13.64 7.33 40.21
N HIS A 927 -14.05 8.45 39.59
CA HIS A 927 -13.46 9.77 39.79
C HIS A 927 -14.16 10.59 40.89
N THR A 928 -15.44 10.34 41.11
CA THR A 928 -16.27 11.17 42.02
C THR A 928 -16.39 10.61 43.42
N THR A 929 -16.10 9.31 43.64
CA THR A 929 -16.27 8.66 44.93
C THR A 929 -14.92 8.52 45.65
N ASN A 930 -14.88 8.99 46.92
CA ASN A 930 -13.77 8.70 47.80
C ASN A 930 -13.81 7.21 48.21
N LEU A 931 -12.72 6.49 47.94
CA LEU A 931 -12.68 5.03 48.14
C LEU A 931 -12.75 4.66 49.65
N ALA A 932 -12.07 5.38 50.50
CA ALA A 932 -12.08 5.11 51.95
C ALA A 932 -13.49 5.26 52.53
N HIS A 933 -14.20 6.34 52.19
CA HIS A 933 -15.57 6.56 52.59
C HIS A 933 -16.51 5.49 52.03
N TYR A 934 -16.29 5.09 50.76
CA TYR A 934 -17.09 4.06 50.11
C TYR A 934 -16.95 2.69 50.76
N ILE A 935 -15.73 2.33 51.17
CA ILE A 935 -15.45 1.09 51.91
C ILE A 935 -16.10 1.14 53.28
N THR A 936 -15.93 2.24 54.04
CA THR A 936 -16.48 2.42 55.37
C THR A 936 -18.01 2.31 55.38
N ALA A 937 -18.68 3.01 54.46
CA ALA A 937 -20.15 2.93 54.32
C ALA A 937 -20.62 1.52 53.95
N SER A 938 -19.84 0.83 53.09
CA SER A 938 -20.17 -0.54 52.65
C SER A 938 -20.01 -1.57 53.79
N LEU A 939 -19.00 -1.41 54.62
CA LEU A 939 -18.80 -2.23 55.81
C LEU A 939 -19.94 -2.02 56.83
N GLN A 940 -20.33 -0.77 57.07
CA GLN A 940 -21.49 -0.50 57.97
C GLN A 940 -22.77 -1.12 57.48
N GLU A 941 -23.03 -1.08 56.18
CA GLU A 941 -24.21 -1.75 55.63
C GLU A 941 -24.11 -3.28 55.73
N CYS A 942 -22.92 -3.83 55.48
CA CYS A 942 -22.66 -5.25 55.64
C CYS A 942 -22.88 -5.71 57.09
N GLU A 943 -22.39 -4.96 58.06
CA GLU A 943 -22.64 -5.21 59.48
C GLU A 943 -24.13 -5.21 59.80
N ARG A 944 -24.87 -4.20 59.32
CA ARG A 944 -26.32 -4.09 59.50
C ARG A 944 -27.07 -5.32 58.96
N LEU A 945 -26.70 -5.79 57.79
CA LEU A 945 -27.31 -6.95 57.14
C LEU A 945 -27.01 -8.27 57.85
N ASN A 946 -25.85 -8.37 58.55
CA ASN A 946 -25.38 -9.60 59.20
C ASN A 946 -25.58 -9.60 60.72
N GLY A 947 -26.59 -8.90 61.23
CA GLY A 947 -26.98 -8.93 62.66
C GLY A 947 -26.31 -7.95 63.55
N GLY A 948 -25.68 -6.91 62.96
CA GLY A 948 -25.00 -5.83 63.67
C GLY A 948 -23.47 -6.02 63.82
N ALA A 949 -22.79 -5.00 64.33
CA ALA A 949 -21.31 -4.96 64.36
C ALA A 949 -20.68 -6.06 65.21
N GLU A 950 -21.29 -6.45 66.34
CA GLU A 950 -20.79 -7.55 67.17
C GLU A 950 -20.87 -8.90 66.48
N SER A 951 -22.04 -9.23 65.91
CA SER A 951 -22.26 -10.48 65.19
C SER A 951 -21.36 -10.59 63.94
N PHE A 952 -21.20 -9.47 63.19
CA PHE A 952 -20.32 -9.44 62.03
C PHE A 952 -18.86 -9.62 62.40
N ARG A 953 -18.42 -8.98 63.49
CA ARG A 953 -17.09 -9.14 64.03
C ARG A 953 -16.78 -10.56 64.45
N GLU A 954 -17.68 -11.21 65.15
CA GLU A 954 -17.49 -12.57 65.65
C GLU A 954 -17.44 -13.57 64.48
N HIS A 955 -18.35 -13.47 63.52
CA HIS A 955 -18.48 -14.47 62.43
C HIS A 955 -17.54 -14.27 61.24
N TRP A 956 -17.18 -13.01 60.91
CA TRP A 956 -16.47 -12.67 59.70
C TRP A 956 -15.11 -11.93 59.92
N LEU A 957 -15.08 -10.83 60.68
CA LEU A 957 -13.85 -10.10 60.93
C LEU A 957 -12.82 -10.85 61.78
N SER A 958 -13.27 -11.75 62.68
CA SER A 958 -12.37 -12.63 63.43
C SER A 958 -11.52 -13.56 62.57
N LYS A 959 -11.89 -13.79 61.31
CA LYS A 959 -11.19 -14.63 60.34
C LYS A 959 -10.16 -13.84 59.52
N VAL A 960 -10.13 -12.53 59.66
CA VAL A 960 -9.18 -11.66 58.96
C VAL A 960 -7.94 -11.49 59.84
N ASP A 961 -6.76 -11.49 59.23
CA ASP A 961 -5.48 -11.25 59.98
C ASP A 961 -5.54 -9.91 60.72
N PRO A 962 -5.31 -9.89 62.04
CA PRO A 962 -5.32 -8.67 62.85
C PRO A 962 -4.27 -7.63 62.35
N LEU A 963 -3.14 -8.04 61.78
CA LEU A 963 -2.13 -7.15 61.24
C LEU A 963 -2.69 -6.43 59.99
N MET A 964 -3.41 -7.11 59.13
CA MET A 964 -4.03 -6.48 57.94
C MET A 964 -5.13 -5.50 58.35
N LEU A 965 -5.94 -5.82 59.33
CA LEU A 965 -6.97 -4.90 59.87
C LEU A 965 -6.30 -3.67 60.52
N GLY A 966 -5.18 -3.90 61.25
CA GLY A 966 -4.42 -2.83 61.89
C GLY A 966 -3.79 -1.86 60.87
N SER A 967 -3.33 -2.35 59.74
CA SER A 967 -2.77 -1.52 58.64
C SER A 967 -3.85 -0.80 57.82
N LEU A 968 -5.05 -1.37 57.74
CA LEU A 968 -6.17 -0.77 56.98
C LEU A 968 -6.82 0.39 57.76
N THR A 969 -6.94 0.27 59.12
CA THR A 969 -7.63 1.24 59.97
C THR A 969 -7.17 2.68 59.79
N PRO A 970 -5.84 3.00 59.71
CA PRO A 970 -5.36 4.35 59.46
C PRO A 970 -5.70 4.88 58.04
N LEU A 971 -5.90 3.99 57.07
CA LEU A 971 -6.20 4.37 55.65
C LEU A 971 -7.73 4.66 55.48
N LEU A 972 -8.56 4.22 56.42
CA LEU A 972 -9.99 4.47 56.43
C LEU A 972 -10.39 5.66 57.30
N ALA A 973 -9.49 6.14 58.14
CA ALA A 973 -9.71 7.31 59.00
C ALA A 973 -9.57 8.64 58.20
#